data_cfc5058004e31d3786fd1efdeb484d1a
#
_entry.id   cfc5058004e31d3786fd1efdeb484d1a
#
_cell.length_a   1.000
_cell.length_b   1.000
_cell.length_c   1.000
_cell.angle_alpha   90.00
_cell.angle_beta   90.00
_cell.angle_gamma   90.00
#
_symmetry.space_group_name_H-M   'P 1'
#
loop_
_entity.id
_entity.type
_entity.pdbx_description
1 polymer ?
#
loop_
_entity_poly.entity_id
_entity_poly.type
_entity_poly.pdbx_seq_one_letter_code
_entity_poly.pdbx_strand_id
1 'polypeptide(L)'
;MEKSYSKAAAATFSLNKGEPIHRWYSYLEGYSSCLIDDIVMEIGPENIHAIFDPFCGTGTTSLVASSHGIKSYYCETNPFMQQVIEAKINSVKRLRDSGVRSKYLKAFLKEIENYNFQLCLEEPAWDGFEKYFDAEVLAQLLDLKQKVDNIPDEDTKSIALVLLASVTVRASKMIRQGDLRFAKENEKKDGDKDVLSNFIEKIKIAIDDIESSDCPTLAETIKLADDSRNIEVENQIDCVITSPPYLNGTNYIRNTKLELKLSGHVLSEKDLPHFHSKGIIAGINNVSNRNTGFEIPDVVRPYLEELEPVAYDKRIPIMVAGYFNDMQKVIERLSHAMKDNGYFIMDIGDSQFAGVHIPTHEILTKICESYGFELYGEDILRERRSKNGMVLSQRLLKFRFHKKDSPLEIFYAEAQNFMNTMPYKVAPYSGRNWGHSWHSLCSYHGKLKPAIAHFLVEQFTEPGDIVVDPLSGVGTIPLEACLQNRVGIGNDLSELAYCVTKAKVEKADEQDCLEVLEQLDSYIEVEKQSNEISGLIQKYENFGFNGKLPNYFHEDTFKEILCARKYFVSRIRTLTSAEAMVFSCFLHVLHGNRPYALSRNSHPLTPYAPTGAFIYKNVVEHIKDKLLASYKKGDFESYCSGQAIYGDYQYLSTHNISADAVICSPPFADSIRFYMQNWMRLWLCGWEENDYKEAENAFLDQKQRKDFDVYLSFFKMCYDILKPNGKVILHLGKTEKVDMAEELSKRAAPYFIEVYRGTENVQEIEKHGIKDKGSTVEHQYLFLMKK
;
A
#
# COMPACT_ATOMS: atom_id res chain seq x y z
N MET A 1 1.52 -12.83 -43.63
CA MET A 1 2.57 -12.25 -44.52
C MET A 1 3.89 -12.35 -43.78
N GLU A 2 4.95 -12.87 -44.46
CA GLU A 2 6.30 -12.80 -43.88
C GLU A 2 6.71 -11.35 -43.73
N LYS A 3 7.16 -10.97 -42.51
CA LYS A 3 7.62 -9.60 -42.21
C LYS A 3 8.84 -9.29 -43.11
N SER A 4 8.82 -8.18 -43.83
CA SER A 4 9.90 -7.73 -44.70
C SER A 4 11.16 -7.24 -43.94
N TYR A 5 11.15 -7.29 -42.61
CA TYR A 5 12.22 -6.80 -41.72
C TYR A 5 12.48 -7.74 -40.55
N SER A 6 13.71 -7.71 -40.02
CA SER A 6 14.08 -8.48 -38.83
C SER A 6 13.61 -7.79 -37.53
N LYS A 7 13.31 -8.59 -36.50
CA LYS A 7 13.01 -8.06 -35.13
C LYS A 7 14.10 -7.10 -34.65
N ALA A 8 15.37 -7.41 -34.91
CA ALA A 8 16.50 -6.56 -34.52
C ALA A 8 16.53 -5.19 -35.22
N ALA A 9 16.08 -5.12 -36.49
CA ALA A 9 15.96 -3.86 -37.21
C ALA A 9 14.76 -3.04 -36.66
N ALA A 10 13.64 -3.69 -36.39
CA ALA A 10 12.44 -3.08 -35.84
C ALA A 10 12.68 -2.49 -34.45
N ALA A 11 13.55 -3.12 -33.64
CA ALA A 11 13.97 -2.64 -32.32
C ALA A 11 14.90 -1.40 -32.38
N THR A 12 15.13 -0.81 -33.54
CA THR A 12 15.96 0.38 -33.70
C THR A 12 15.27 1.42 -34.57
N PHE A 13 15.71 2.68 -34.50
CA PHE A 13 15.18 3.78 -35.31
C PHE A 13 15.52 3.66 -36.80
N SER A 14 16.32 2.66 -37.23
CA SER A 14 16.92 2.61 -38.55
C SER A 14 15.90 2.60 -39.71
N LEU A 15 14.77 1.92 -39.54
CA LEU A 15 13.73 1.84 -40.57
C LEU A 15 12.95 3.17 -40.69
N ASN A 16 12.82 3.93 -39.64
CA ASN A 16 12.15 5.24 -39.61
C ASN A 16 12.82 6.29 -40.52
N LYS A 17 14.08 6.07 -40.94
CA LYS A 17 14.79 6.97 -41.87
C LYS A 17 14.18 6.99 -43.27
N GLY A 18 13.45 5.96 -43.66
CA GLY A 18 12.69 5.88 -44.90
C GLY A 18 11.22 6.30 -44.79
N GLU A 19 10.67 6.33 -43.58
CA GLU A 19 9.25 6.52 -43.32
C GLU A 19 8.84 8.00 -43.35
N PRO A 20 7.70 8.37 -43.98
CA PRO A 20 7.19 9.72 -44.02
C PRO A 20 7.01 10.29 -42.60
N ILE A 21 7.29 11.58 -42.45
CA ILE A 21 7.23 12.34 -41.18
C ILE A 21 8.27 11.83 -40.16
N HIS A 22 8.39 10.50 -39.92
CA HIS A 22 9.40 9.95 -39.00
C HIS A 22 10.84 10.40 -39.39
N ARG A 23 11.14 10.47 -40.67
CA ARG A 23 12.45 10.83 -41.25
C ARG A 23 12.86 12.31 -41.10
N TRP A 24 11.99 13.16 -40.55
CA TRP A 24 12.30 14.59 -40.37
C TRP A 24 13.41 14.81 -39.34
N TYR A 25 13.40 14.02 -38.29
CA TYR A 25 14.43 14.07 -37.26
C TYR A 25 14.86 12.65 -36.86
N SER A 26 16.14 12.36 -36.98
CA SER A 26 16.70 11.05 -36.65
C SER A 26 17.09 10.96 -35.19
N TYR A 27 16.69 9.87 -34.54
CA TYR A 27 16.97 9.59 -33.14
C TYR A 27 17.83 8.33 -33.01
N LEU A 28 18.77 8.31 -32.01
CA LEU A 28 19.72 7.19 -31.88
C LEU A 28 19.14 5.97 -31.19
N GLU A 29 18.27 6.20 -30.24
CA GLU A 29 17.72 5.17 -29.37
C GLU A 29 16.19 5.26 -29.41
N GLY A 30 15.59 4.36 -30.13
CA GLY A 30 14.16 4.26 -30.28
C GLY A 30 13.85 3.13 -31.26
N TYR A 31 12.68 2.60 -31.16
CA TYR A 31 12.16 1.57 -32.07
C TYR A 31 11.62 2.17 -33.36
N SER A 32 11.40 1.30 -34.33
CA SER A 32 10.79 1.66 -35.60
C SER A 32 9.27 1.74 -35.51
N SER A 33 8.66 2.58 -36.37
CA SER A 33 7.22 2.68 -36.56
C SER A 33 6.54 1.33 -36.82
N CYS A 34 7.18 0.47 -37.63
CA CYS A 34 6.67 -0.86 -37.95
C CYS A 34 6.55 -1.80 -36.74
N LEU A 35 7.39 -1.65 -35.69
CA LEU A 35 7.22 -2.41 -34.46
C LEU A 35 5.93 -2.00 -33.74
N ILE A 36 5.67 -0.70 -33.67
CA ILE A 36 4.46 -0.16 -33.02
C ILE A 36 3.21 -0.52 -33.83
N ASP A 37 3.31 -0.42 -35.17
CA ASP A 37 2.22 -0.81 -36.06
C ASP A 37 1.86 -2.30 -35.89
N ASP A 38 2.85 -3.19 -35.84
CA ASP A 38 2.65 -4.61 -35.55
C ASP A 38 1.93 -4.84 -34.21
N ILE A 39 2.32 -4.11 -33.15
CA ILE A 39 1.70 -4.23 -31.83
C ILE A 39 0.24 -3.73 -31.88
N VAL A 40 -0.01 -2.59 -32.50
CA VAL A 40 -1.36 -2.04 -32.64
C VAL A 40 -2.26 -3.00 -33.45
N MET A 41 -1.74 -3.58 -34.50
CA MET A 41 -2.46 -4.57 -35.32
C MET A 41 -2.65 -5.90 -34.60
N GLU A 42 -1.71 -6.35 -33.76
CA GLU A 42 -1.84 -7.56 -32.93
C GLU A 42 -2.97 -7.41 -31.88
N ILE A 43 -3.10 -6.23 -31.26
CA ILE A 43 -4.14 -5.94 -30.28
C ILE A 43 -5.51 -5.71 -30.95
N GLY A 44 -5.51 -5.18 -32.18
CA GLY A 44 -6.66 -4.66 -32.92
C GLY A 44 -6.90 -3.17 -32.63
N PRO A 45 -6.73 -2.28 -33.63
CA PRO A 45 -6.88 -0.85 -33.43
C PRO A 45 -8.28 -0.44 -32.97
N GLU A 46 -9.30 -1.23 -33.28
CA GLU A 46 -10.69 -1.05 -32.81
C GLU A 46 -10.87 -1.25 -31.30
N ASN A 47 -9.93 -1.96 -30.64
CA ASN A 47 -9.93 -2.22 -29.22
C ASN A 47 -9.18 -1.13 -28.41
N ILE A 48 -8.56 -0.19 -29.10
CA ILE A 48 -7.68 0.83 -28.49
C ILE A 48 -8.27 2.23 -28.78
N HIS A 49 -8.71 2.93 -27.76
CA HIS A 49 -9.21 4.31 -27.88
C HIS A 49 -8.16 5.34 -27.48
N ALA A 50 -7.21 4.94 -26.62
CA ALA A 50 -6.16 5.80 -26.12
C ALA A 50 -4.85 5.03 -25.93
N ILE A 51 -3.77 5.49 -26.57
CA ILE A 51 -2.40 5.01 -26.37
C ILE A 51 -1.61 6.03 -25.56
N PHE A 52 -0.74 5.55 -24.66
CA PHE A 52 0.17 6.38 -23.90
C PHE A 52 1.61 5.89 -24.01
N ASP A 53 2.53 6.85 -24.24
CA ASP A 53 3.98 6.60 -24.18
C ASP A 53 4.61 7.50 -23.10
N PRO A 54 4.97 6.93 -21.92
CA PRO A 54 5.60 7.69 -20.84
C PRO A 54 7.05 8.13 -21.13
N PHE A 55 7.68 7.64 -22.20
CA PHE A 55 9.05 7.98 -22.60
C PHE A 55 9.16 8.21 -24.12
N CYS A 56 8.37 9.17 -24.61
CA CYS A 56 7.96 9.28 -26.00
C CYS A 56 9.10 9.63 -27.00
N GLY A 57 10.22 10.23 -26.50
CA GLY A 57 11.33 10.62 -27.37
C GLY A 57 10.91 11.49 -28.55
N THR A 58 11.06 10.99 -29.77
CA THR A 58 10.68 11.71 -31.01
C THR A 58 9.24 11.44 -31.48
N GLY A 59 8.42 10.77 -30.64
CA GLY A 59 7.01 10.55 -30.92
C GLY A 59 6.69 9.40 -31.88
N THR A 60 7.48 8.35 -31.91
CA THR A 60 7.22 7.21 -32.81
C THR A 60 5.90 6.53 -32.47
N THR A 61 5.68 6.19 -31.20
CA THR A 61 4.41 5.60 -30.71
C THR A 61 3.23 6.52 -30.99
N SER A 62 3.35 7.80 -30.64
CA SER A 62 2.27 8.78 -30.81
C SER A 62 1.93 9.01 -32.28
N LEU A 63 2.91 9.03 -33.18
CA LEU A 63 2.66 9.22 -34.61
C LEU A 63 1.97 7.99 -35.22
N VAL A 64 2.40 6.77 -34.88
CA VAL A 64 1.72 5.55 -35.34
C VAL A 64 0.29 5.49 -34.79
N ALA A 65 0.09 5.70 -33.49
CA ALA A 65 -1.25 5.76 -32.91
C ALA A 65 -2.15 6.78 -33.64
N SER A 66 -1.62 7.99 -33.86
CA SER A 66 -2.30 9.08 -34.56
C SER A 66 -2.67 8.68 -36.00
N SER A 67 -1.83 7.94 -36.71
CA SER A 67 -2.08 7.47 -38.07
C SER A 67 -3.19 6.42 -38.17
N HIS A 68 -3.44 5.69 -37.08
CA HIS A 68 -4.58 4.77 -36.93
C HIS A 68 -5.86 5.48 -36.44
N GLY A 69 -5.83 6.80 -36.28
CA GLY A 69 -6.96 7.56 -35.75
C GLY A 69 -7.14 7.41 -34.23
N ILE A 70 -6.15 6.81 -33.54
CA ILE A 70 -6.18 6.59 -32.11
C ILE A 70 -5.62 7.81 -31.38
N LYS A 71 -6.34 8.32 -30.38
CA LYS A 71 -5.86 9.40 -29.52
C LYS A 71 -4.62 8.96 -28.75
N SER A 72 -3.57 9.79 -28.76
CA SER A 72 -2.35 9.46 -28.04
C SER A 72 -2.03 10.46 -26.95
N TYR A 73 -1.42 9.94 -25.88
CA TYR A 73 -0.88 10.72 -24.77
C TYR A 73 0.62 10.46 -24.66
N TYR A 74 1.36 11.44 -24.14
CA TYR A 74 2.79 11.26 -23.95
C TYR A 74 3.35 12.02 -22.75
N CYS A 75 4.50 11.53 -22.24
CA CYS A 75 5.42 12.28 -21.42
C CYS A 75 6.78 12.36 -22.11
N GLU A 76 7.45 13.49 -21.98
CA GLU A 76 8.81 13.72 -22.48
C GLU A 76 9.47 14.85 -21.69
N THR A 77 10.66 14.58 -21.12
CA THR A 77 11.40 15.55 -20.29
C THR A 77 12.19 16.56 -21.12
N ASN A 78 12.55 16.20 -22.36
CA ASN A 78 13.33 17.06 -23.23
C ASN A 78 12.43 18.01 -24.03
N PRO A 79 12.47 19.32 -23.78
CA PRO A 79 11.56 20.27 -24.44
C PRO A 79 11.74 20.33 -25.95
N PHE A 80 12.96 20.07 -26.47
CA PHE A 80 13.15 19.96 -27.91
C PHE A 80 12.44 18.73 -28.50
N MET A 81 12.47 17.57 -27.81
CA MET A 81 11.71 16.40 -28.25
C MET A 81 10.21 16.64 -28.19
N GLN A 82 9.70 17.35 -27.19
CA GLN A 82 8.29 17.80 -27.15
C GLN A 82 7.95 18.63 -28.42
N GLN A 83 8.83 19.52 -28.83
CA GLN A 83 8.67 20.29 -30.06
C GLN A 83 8.71 19.41 -31.33
N VAL A 84 9.54 18.37 -31.35
CA VAL A 84 9.58 17.40 -32.44
C VAL A 84 8.25 16.64 -32.54
N ILE A 85 7.67 16.19 -31.41
CA ILE A 85 6.37 15.53 -31.36
C ILE A 85 5.27 16.46 -31.89
N GLU A 86 5.23 17.69 -31.37
CA GLU A 86 4.26 18.73 -31.77
C GLU A 86 4.32 19.01 -33.27
N ALA A 87 5.53 19.22 -33.82
CA ALA A 87 5.73 19.49 -35.25
C ALA A 87 5.29 18.33 -36.15
N LYS A 88 5.65 17.10 -35.77
CA LYS A 88 5.32 15.90 -36.56
C LYS A 88 3.85 15.54 -36.56
N ILE A 89 3.13 15.78 -35.47
CA ILE A 89 1.77 15.25 -35.29
C ILE A 89 0.75 16.40 -35.32
N ASN A 90 0.75 17.25 -34.30
CA ASN A 90 -0.33 18.24 -34.15
C ASN A 90 -0.22 19.37 -35.19
N SER A 91 1.01 19.84 -35.50
CA SER A 91 1.19 20.86 -36.54
C SER A 91 0.80 20.33 -37.93
N VAL A 92 1.22 19.11 -38.28
CA VAL A 92 0.80 18.50 -39.56
C VAL A 92 -0.72 18.33 -39.60
N LYS A 93 -1.33 17.85 -38.51
CA LYS A 93 -2.78 17.71 -38.39
C LYS A 93 -3.49 19.03 -38.64
N ARG A 94 -3.13 20.10 -37.93
CA ARG A 94 -3.77 21.43 -38.07
C ARG A 94 -3.59 22.02 -39.47
N LEU A 95 -2.39 21.88 -40.08
CA LEU A 95 -2.14 22.32 -41.44
C LEU A 95 -2.97 21.57 -42.48
N ARG A 96 -3.25 20.31 -42.29
CA ARG A 96 -4.09 19.51 -43.16
C ARG A 96 -5.58 19.79 -42.96
N ASP A 97 -6.03 19.85 -41.72
CA ASP A 97 -7.43 20.09 -41.36
C ASP A 97 -7.89 21.50 -41.82
N SER A 98 -7.00 22.48 -41.75
CA SER A 98 -7.28 23.86 -42.24
C SER A 98 -7.20 24.01 -43.78
N GLY A 99 -6.70 22.98 -44.48
CA GLY A 99 -6.45 23.06 -45.93
C GLY A 99 -5.22 23.86 -46.33
N VAL A 100 -4.46 24.43 -45.39
CA VAL A 100 -3.22 25.19 -45.59
C VAL A 100 -2.09 24.29 -46.12
N ARG A 101 -2.02 23.07 -45.57
CA ARG A 101 -1.01 22.06 -45.93
C ARG A 101 0.41 22.65 -45.94
N SER A 102 1.16 22.48 -47.03
CA SER A 102 2.54 22.94 -47.19
C SER A 102 2.67 24.36 -47.78
N LYS A 103 1.59 25.13 -47.90
CA LYS A 103 1.58 26.43 -48.59
C LYS A 103 2.69 27.39 -48.08
N TYR A 104 2.79 27.60 -46.82
CA TYR A 104 3.81 28.51 -46.25
C TYR A 104 5.18 27.91 -46.30
N LEU A 105 5.33 26.58 -46.15
CA LEU A 105 6.60 25.91 -46.30
C LEU A 105 7.15 25.98 -47.74
N LYS A 106 6.28 25.88 -48.75
CA LYS A 106 6.63 26.11 -50.18
C LYS A 106 7.04 27.57 -50.45
N ALA A 107 6.38 28.53 -49.82
CA ALA A 107 6.71 29.94 -49.94
C ALA A 107 8.09 30.21 -49.31
N PHE A 108 8.33 29.65 -48.12
CA PHE A 108 9.62 29.75 -47.45
C PHE A 108 10.75 29.04 -48.22
N LEU A 109 10.49 27.90 -48.81
CA LEU A 109 11.45 27.22 -49.67
C LEU A 109 11.89 28.11 -50.83
N LYS A 110 10.96 28.78 -51.53
CA LYS A 110 11.30 29.69 -52.63
C LYS A 110 12.15 30.88 -52.19
N GLU A 111 11.91 31.38 -50.96
CA GLU A 111 12.70 32.47 -50.39
C GLU A 111 14.15 32.02 -50.16
N ILE A 112 14.39 30.85 -49.54
CA ILE A 112 15.72 30.39 -49.19
C ILE A 112 16.49 29.78 -50.39
N GLU A 113 15.85 29.21 -51.42
CA GLU A 113 16.51 28.75 -52.66
C GLU A 113 17.17 29.89 -53.45
N ASN A 114 16.62 31.11 -53.35
CA ASN A 114 17.16 32.30 -54.00
C ASN A 114 18.01 33.17 -53.04
N TYR A 115 18.24 32.68 -51.82
CA TYR A 115 18.93 33.44 -50.82
C TYR A 115 20.46 33.35 -51.01
N ASN A 116 21.08 34.54 -51.08
CA ASN A 116 22.51 34.65 -51.15
C ASN A 116 23.02 35.11 -49.77
N PHE A 117 23.63 34.15 -49.03
CA PHE A 117 24.21 34.43 -47.73
C PHE A 117 25.41 35.36 -47.85
N GLN A 118 25.33 36.53 -47.21
CA GLN A 118 26.46 37.45 -47.11
C GLN A 118 27.17 37.24 -45.76
N LEU A 119 28.45 36.84 -45.86
CA LEU A 119 29.28 36.67 -44.65
C LEU A 119 29.37 37.97 -43.88
N CYS A 120 28.91 37.98 -42.63
CA CYS A 120 29.21 39.07 -41.69
C CYS A 120 30.65 38.91 -41.24
N LEU A 121 31.42 40.02 -41.27
CA LEU A 121 32.86 40.04 -40.89
C LEU A 121 33.08 39.84 -39.39
N GLU A 122 32.02 39.86 -38.55
CA GLU A 122 32.14 39.64 -37.13
C GLU A 122 31.88 38.15 -36.82
N GLU A 123 32.74 37.56 -35.99
CA GLU A 123 32.55 36.17 -35.49
C GLU A 123 31.23 36.07 -34.72
N PRO A 124 30.32 35.15 -35.07
CA PRO A 124 29.05 35.03 -34.37
C PRO A 124 29.24 34.51 -32.96
N ALA A 125 28.75 35.27 -31.97
CA ALA A 125 28.70 34.85 -30.58
C ALA A 125 27.42 33.99 -30.35
N TRP A 126 27.59 32.90 -29.60
CA TRP A 126 26.47 32.02 -29.26
C TRP A 126 26.60 31.43 -27.84
N ASP A 127 26.94 32.26 -26.86
CA ASP A 127 26.98 32.00 -25.42
C ASP A 127 27.79 30.73 -25.05
N GLY A 128 28.97 30.56 -25.70
CA GLY A 128 29.89 29.42 -25.50
C GLY A 128 29.59 28.20 -26.37
N PHE A 129 28.59 28.23 -27.23
CA PHE A 129 28.29 27.17 -28.20
C PHE A 129 29.05 27.36 -29.53
N GLU A 130 29.62 28.53 -29.81
CA GLU A 130 30.41 28.81 -31.01
C GLU A 130 31.58 27.83 -31.19
N LYS A 131 32.17 27.31 -30.12
CA LYS A 131 33.25 26.32 -30.16
C LYS A 131 32.91 25.05 -30.94
N TYR A 132 31.62 24.75 -31.10
CA TYR A 132 31.11 23.54 -31.76
C TYR A 132 30.99 23.71 -33.28
N PHE A 133 31.21 24.89 -33.83
CA PHE A 133 31.03 25.21 -35.23
C PHE A 133 32.25 25.89 -35.85
N ASP A 134 32.35 25.87 -37.16
CA ASP A 134 33.15 26.83 -37.88
C ASP A 134 32.36 28.17 -37.95
N ALA A 135 33.03 29.30 -37.89
CA ALA A 135 32.35 30.62 -37.77
C ALA A 135 31.37 30.88 -38.93
N GLU A 136 31.72 30.52 -40.13
CA GLU A 136 30.90 30.64 -41.33
C GLU A 136 29.62 29.80 -41.28
N VAL A 137 29.78 28.52 -40.85
CA VAL A 137 28.67 27.58 -40.65
C VAL A 137 27.73 28.07 -39.58
N LEU A 138 28.24 28.60 -38.46
CA LEU A 138 27.40 29.13 -37.38
C LEU A 138 26.64 30.38 -37.87
N ALA A 139 27.29 31.28 -38.55
CA ALA A 139 26.66 32.48 -39.07
C ALA A 139 25.49 32.16 -39.99
N GLN A 140 25.70 31.17 -40.90
CA GLN A 140 24.66 30.71 -41.82
C GLN A 140 23.49 30.02 -41.03
N LEU A 141 23.77 29.22 -40.02
CA LEU A 141 22.79 28.57 -39.19
C LEU A 141 21.91 29.56 -38.46
N LEU A 142 22.51 30.60 -37.86
CA LEU A 142 21.79 31.66 -37.10
C LEU A 142 20.93 32.55 -38.02
N ASP A 143 21.44 32.84 -39.25
CA ASP A 143 20.69 33.62 -40.22
C ASP A 143 19.45 32.82 -40.71
N LEU A 144 19.61 31.52 -41.02
CA LEU A 144 18.50 30.65 -41.36
C LEU A 144 17.52 30.50 -40.21
N LYS A 145 17.99 30.47 -38.97
CA LYS A 145 17.12 30.48 -37.77
C LYS A 145 16.27 31.74 -37.70
N GLN A 146 16.85 32.90 -37.94
CA GLN A 146 16.10 34.17 -37.97
C GLN A 146 15.02 34.19 -39.06
N LYS A 147 15.32 33.62 -40.26
CA LYS A 147 14.30 33.47 -41.32
C LYS A 147 13.19 32.51 -40.91
N VAL A 148 13.49 31.39 -40.24
CA VAL A 148 12.49 30.46 -39.72
C VAL A 148 11.61 31.21 -38.71
N ASP A 149 12.18 32.05 -37.83
CA ASP A 149 11.41 32.79 -36.83
C ASP A 149 10.44 33.80 -37.43
N ASN A 150 10.71 34.27 -38.66
CA ASN A 150 9.86 35.18 -39.40
C ASN A 150 8.74 34.50 -40.21
N ILE A 151 8.65 33.17 -40.21
CA ILE A 151 7.53 32.46 -40.83
C ILE A 151 6.23 32.85 -40.08
N PRO A 152 5.19 33.33 -40.81
CA PRO A 152 4.00 33.88 -40.17
C PRO A 152 3.04 32.83 -39.61
N ASP A 153 3.12 31.58 -40.09
CA ASP A 153 2.31 30.45 -39.65
C ASP A 153 3.07 29.67 -38.60
N GLU A 154 2.56 29.60 -37.37
CA GLU A 154 3.23 28.98 -36.24
C GLU A 154 3.46 27.46 -36.40
N ASP A 155 2.55 26.74 -37.06
CA ASP A 155 2.69 25.30 -37.33
C ASP A 155 3.80 25.09 -38.37
N THR A 156 3.86 25.86 -39.42
CA THR A 156 4.91 25.84 -40.43
C THR A 156 6.27 26.21 -39.81
N LYS A 157 6.28 27.22 -38.94
CA LYS A 157 7.48 27.64 -38.19
C LYS A 157 8.00 26.50 -37.30
N SER A 158 7.12 25.84 -36.57
CA SER A 158 7.47 24.68 -35.73
C SER A 158 8.13 23.57 -36.56
N ILE A 159 7.55 23.21 -37.70
CA ILE A 159 8.09 22.21 -38.62
C ILE A 159 9.46 22.67 -39.16
N ALA A 160 9.56 23.89 -39.66
CA ALA A 160 10.79 24.40 -40.23
C ALA A 160 11.95 24.44 -39.20
N LEU A 161 11.66 24.78 -37.96
CA LEU A 161 12.63 24.76 -36.88
C LEU A 161 13.15 23.34 -36.57
N VAL A 162 12.26 22.34 -36.51
CA VAL A 162 12.67 20.94 -36.33
C VAL A 162 13.54 20.44 -37.51
N LEU A 163 13.22 20.83 -38.75
CA LEU A 163 14.00 20.49 -39.92
C LEU A 163 15.37 21.14 -39.91
N LEU A 164 15.50 22.42 -39.51
CA LEU A 164 16.76 23.11 -39.30
C LEU A 164 17.60 22.48 -38.20
N ALA A 165 16.97 22.16 -37.07
CA ALA A 165 17.59 21.47 -35.94
C ALA A 165 18.15 20.09 -36.37
N SER A 166 17.47 19.38 -37.27
CA SER A 166 17.90 18.07 -37.77
C SER A 166 19.23 18.07 -38.52
N VAL A 167 19.63 19.19 -39.11
CA VAL A 167 20.89 19.38 -39.82
C VAL A 167 21.99 19.97 -38.94
N THR A 168 21.69 20.50 -37.75
CA THR A 168 22.62 21.23 -36.90
C THR A 168 23.81 20.41 -36.44
N VAL A 169 23.63 19.19 -35.94
CA VAL A 169 24.75 18.33 -35.50
C VAL A 169 25.57 17.90 -36.72
N ARG A 170 24.94 17.64 -37.87
CA ARG A 170 25.61 17.29 -39.10
C ARG A 170 26.54 18.42 -39.55
N ALA A 171 26.11 19.66 -39.46
CA ALA A 171 26.87 20.85 -39.83
C ALA A 171 27.97 21.21 -38.84
N SER A 172 27.80 20.84 -37.54
CA SER A 172 28.76 21.16 -36.47
C SER A 172 30.06 20.35 -36.52
N LYS A 173 31.05 20.66 -35.67
CA LYS A 173 32.25 19.85 -35.41
C LYS A 173 31.96 18.56 -34.63
N MET A 174 30.72 18.29 -34.31
CA MET A 174 30.30 17.18 -33.45
C MET A 174 29.72 16.02 -34.26
N ILE A 175 29.79 14.80 -33.68
CA ILE A 175 29.07 13.62 -34.17
C ILE A 175 28.34 12.93 -33.01
N ARG A 176 27.25 12.22 -33.34
CA ARG A 176 26.55 11.32 -32.41
C ARG A 176 26.96 9.89 -32.64
N GLN A 177 27.65 9.30 -31.68
CA GLN A 177 28.03 7.89 -31.69
C GLN A 177 28.01 7.36 -30.27
N GLY A 178 26.81 6.99 -29.81
CA GLY A 178 26.49 6.74 -28.40
C GLY A 178 26.35 8.06 -27.60
N ASP A 179 27.39 8.86 -27.56
CA ASP A 179 27.41 10.19 -26.93
C ASP A 179 27.74 11.28 -27.97
N LEU A 180 27.36 12.52 -27.72
CA LEU A 180 27.73 13.66 -28.57
C LEU A 180 29.18 14.05 -28.26
N ARG A 181 30.08 13.90 -29.22
CA ARG A 181 31.53 14.18 -29.13
C ARG A 181 32.06 14.93 -30.32
N PHE A 182 33.23 15.54 -30.18
CA PHE A 182 33.94 16.08 -31.31
C PHE A 182 34.27 14.98 -32.31
N ALA A 183 34.11 15.29 -33.61
CA ALA A 183 34.46 14.41 -34.71
C ALA A 183 36.00 14.26 -34.77
N LYS A 184 36.45 13.06 -35.09
CA LYS A 184 37.85 12.81 -35.45
C LYS A 184 38.11 13.17 -36.94
N GLU A 185 39.35 13.24 -37.29
CA GLU A 185 39.77 13.45 -38.67
C GLU A 185 39.14 12.40 -39.59
N ASN A 186 38.50 12.83 -40.68
CA ASN A 186 37.81 11.98 -41.67
C ASN A 186 36.42 11.38 -41.21
N GLU A 187 35.88 11.73 -40.06
CA GLU A 187 34.52 11.31 -39.67
C GLU A 187 33.41 12.22 -40.24
N LYS A 188 33.77 13.41 -40.77
CA LYS A 188 32.88 14.37 -41.43
C LYS A 188 33.13 14.38 -42.93
N LYS A 189 32.08 14.57 -43.73
CA LYS A 189 32.14 14.73 -45.20
C LYS A 189 32.08 16.21 -45.54
N ASP A 190 32.63 16.60 -46.66
CA ASP A 190 32.65 18.01 -47.10
C ASP A 190 31.24 18.60 -47.23
N GLY A 191 30.27 17.82 -47.74
CA GLY A 191 28.89 18.28 -47.87
C GLY A 191 28.11 18.39 -46.54
N ASP A 192 28.69 17.88 -45.44
CA ASP A 192 28.01 17.97 -44.12
C ASP A 192 27.92 19.40 -43.61
N LYS A 193 28.85 20.30 -43.98
CA LYS A 193 28.93 21.71 -43.59
C LYS A 193 28.00 22.63 -44.37
N ASP A 194 27.42 22.18 -45.46
CA ASP A 194 26.48 22.96 -46.26
C ASP A 194 25.07 22.94 -45.60
N VAL A 195 24.87 23.88 -44.69
CA VAL A 195 23.62 23.99 -43.93
C VAL A 195 22.44 24.26 -44.84
N LEU A 196 22.58 25.19 -45.79
CA LEU A 196 21.51 25.62 -46.68
C LEU A 196 21.01 24.46 -47.57
N SER A 197 21.92 23.79 -48.30
CA SER A 197 21.54 22.68 -49.17
C SER A 197 20.92 21.51 -48.39
N ASN A 198 21.50 21.14 -47.26
CA ASN A 198 20.93 20.11 -46.37
C ASN A 198 19.53 20.49 -45.80
N PHE A 199 19.34 21.76 -45.47
CA PHE A 199 18.06 22.27 -44.97
C PHE A 199 17.01 22.27 -46.08
N ILE A 200 17.33 22.77 -47.26
CA ILE A 200 16.46 22.76 -48.45
C ILE A 200 16.01 21.34 -48.78
N GLU A 201 16.92 20.35 -48.72
CA GLU A 201 16.57 18.94 -48.93
C GLU A 201 15.53 18.46 -47.91
N LYS A 202 15.73 18.79 -46.62
CA LYS A 202 14.77 18.45 -45.53
C LYS A 202 13.41 19.11 -45.73
N ILE A 203 13.35 20.34 -46.18
CA ILE A 203 12.08 21.04 -46.47
C ILE A 203 11.36 20.37 -47.66
N LYS A 204 12.04 20.02 -48.71
CA LYS A 204 11.45 19.30 -49.86
C LYS A 204 10.83 17.97 -49.43
N ILE A 205 11.56 17.20 -48.63
CA ILE A 205 11.05 15.95 -48.03
C ILE A 205 9.77 16.21 -47.19
N ALA A 206 9.77 17.24 -46.35
CA ALA A 206 8.61 17.56 -45.51
C ALA A 206 7.40 18.02 -46.33
N ILE A 207 7.62 18.78 -47.40
CA ILE A 207 6.56 19.19 -48.34
C ILE A 207 5.93 17.93 -48.98
N ASP A 208 6.76 17.01 -49.47
CA ASP A 208 6.27 15.76 -50.08
C ASP A 208 5.46 14.93 -49.07
N ASP A 209 5.93 14.78 -47.84
CA ASP A 209 5.23 14.06 -46.78
C ASP A 209 3.88 14.69 -46.44
N ILE A 210 3.79 16.04 -46.31
CA ILE A 210 2.56 16.74 -46.01
C ILE A 210 1.55 16.68 -47.16
N GLU A 211 2.00 16.74 -48.40
CA GLU A 211 1.15 16.72 -49.59
C GLU A 211 0.73 15.30 -50.00
N SER A 212 1.42 14.28 -49.55
CA SER A 212 1.16 12.91 -49.93
C SER A 212 -0.30 12.52 -49.66
N SER A 213 -0.94 11.88 -50.63
CA SER A 213 -2.27 11.29 -50.50
C SER A 213 -2.27 10.11 -49.54
N ASP A 214 -1.14 9.47 -49.38
CA ASP A 214 -0.96 8.27 -48.54
C ASP A 214 -0.69 8.64 -47.06
N CYS A 215 -0.53 9.94 -46.78
CA CYS A 215 -0.42 10.40 -45.39
C CYS A 215 -1.80 10.30 -44.67
N PRO A 216 -1.93 9.49 -43.64
CA PRO A 216 -3.19 9.25 -42.95
C PRO A 216 -3.77 10.50 -42.31
N THR A 217 -5.05 10.50 -42.02
CA THR A 217 -5.68 11.51 -41.15
C THR A 217 -5.15 11.30 -39.72
N LEU A 218 -4.50 12.32 -39.17
CA LEU A 218 -3.89 12.22 -37.86
C LEU A 218 -4.89 12.52 -36.73
N ALA A 219 -4.88 11.71 -35.68
CA ALA A 219 -5.54 12.02 -34.42
C ALA A 219 -4.69 12.97 -33.54
N GLU A 220 -5.30 13.57 -32.54
CA GLU A 220 -4.61 14.47 -31.61
C GLU A 220 -3.65 13.71 -30.69
N THR A 221 -2.51 14.34 -30.40
CA THR A 221 -1.54 13.88 -29.43
C THR A 221 -1.42 14.90 -28.27
N ILE A 222 -1.56 14.45 -27.03
CA ILE A 222 -1.65 15.30 -25.84
C ILE A 222 -0.49 15.00 -24.88
N LYS A 223 0.23 16.03 -24.47
CA LYS A 223 1.23 15.94 -23.40
C LYS A 223 0.53 15.86 -22.04
N LEU A 224 0.80 14.82 -21.24
CA LEU A 224 0.29 14.69 -19.89
C LEU A 224 1.21 15.40 -18.88
N ALA A 225 2.52 15.15 -18.96
CA ALA A 225 3.50 15.74 -18.05
C ALA A 225 4.88 15.82 -18.72
N ASP A 226 5.80 16.58 -18.12
CA ASP A 226 7.22 16.54 -18.48
C ASP A 226 7.90 15.28 -17.90
N ASP A 227 7.45 14.81 -16.73
CA ASP A 227 8.01 13.70 -15.97
C ASP A 227 6.95 12.62 -15.76
N SER A 228 7.23 11.42 -16.21
CA SER A 228 6.30 10.26 -16.14
C SER A 228 5.96 9.83 -14.70
N ARG A 229 6.78 10.22 -13.72
CA ARG A 229 6.49 9.98 -12.28
C ARG A 229 5.38 10.87 -11.73
N ASN A 230 4.97 11.91 -12.47
CA ASN A 230 4.01 12.93 -12.05
C ASN A 230 2.72 12.94 -12.88
N ILE A 231 2.31 11.80 -13.41
CA ILE A 231 1.07 11.65 -14.19
C ILE A 231 -0.13 11.68 -13.22
N GLU A 232 -1.16 12.47 -13.56
CA GLU A 232 -2.39 12.62 -12.77
C GLU A 232 -3.65 12.15 -13.53
N VAL A 233 -3.49 11.21 -14.46
CA VAL A 233 -4.61 10.65 -15.25
C VAL A 233 -5.06 9.35 -14.61
N GLU A 234 -6.38 9.18 -14.47
CA GLU A 234 -6.97 7.98 -13.88
C GLU A 234 -7.89 7.27 -14.87
N ASN A 235 -7.69 5.95 -15.02
CA ASN A 235 -8.59 5.02 -15.73
C ASN A 235 -9.01 5.48 -17.14
N GLN A 236 -8.06 6.04 -17.92
CA GLN A 236 -8.34 6.58 -19.27
C GLN A 236 -7.56 5.85 -20.38
N ILE A 237 -6.48 5.14 -20.06
CA ILE A 237 -5.53 4.57 -21.03
C ILE A 237 -5.86 3.10 -21.29
N ASP A 238 -6.07 2.75 -22.54
CA ASP A 238 -6.31 1.36 -22.97
C ASP A 238 -4.99 0.62 -23.24
N CYS A 239 -3.96 1.33 -23.73
CA CYS A 239 -2.71 0.72 -24.11
C CYS A 239 -1.52 1.65 -23.82
N VAL A 240 -0.50 1.10 -23.16
CA VAL A 240 0.81 1.76 -22.99
C VAL A 240 1.82 1.02 -23.85
N ILE A 241 2.55 1.76 -24.71
CA ILE A 241 3.65 1.21 -25.52
C ILE A 241 4.85 2.13 -25.34
N THR A 242 5.95 1.60 -24.82
CA THR A 242 7.11 2.44 -24.48
C THR A 242 8.43 1.70 -24.50
N SER A 243 9.52 2.46 -24.64
CA SER A 243 10.89 2.03 -24.37
C SER A 243 11.51 2.98 -23.35
N PRO A 244 11.50 2.65 -22.05
CA PRO A 244 12.10 3.50 -21.04
C PRO A 244 13.60 3.64 -21.25
N PRO A 245 14.25 4.69 -20.70
CA PRO A 245 15.70 4.80 -20.73
C PRO A 245 16.35 3.54 -20.17
N TYR A 246 17.27 2.94 -20.92
CA TYR A 246 17.98 1.74 -20.48
C TYR A 246 18.97 2.10 -19.37
N LEU A 247 19.08 1.23 -18.38
CA LEU A 247 20.05 1.38 -17.32
C LEU A 247 21.47 1.44 -17.90
N ASN A 248 22.25 2.48 -17.57
CA ASN A 248 23.50 2.86 -18.21
C ASN A 248 23.34 3.29 -19.68
N GLY A 249 22.19 3.84 -19.99
CA GLY A 249 21.87 4.36 -21.30
C GLY A 249 22.56 5.69 -21.62
N THR A 250 22.25 6.18 -22.81
CA THR A 250 22.76 7.43 -23.38
C THR A 250 22.28 8.65 -22.57
N ASN A 251 23.11 9.67 -22.48
CA ASN A 251 22.69 10.95 -21.92
C ASN A 251 21.91 11.76 -22.96
N TYR A 252 20.59 11.60 -22.95
CA TYR A 252 19.68 12.18 -23.95
C TYR A 252 19.75 13.71 -24.02
N ILE A 253 19.83 14.40 -22.89
CA ILE A 253 19.90 15.87 -22.83
C ILE A 253 21.22 16.36 -23.42
N ARG A 254 22.34 15.72 -23.07
CA ARG A 254 23.64 16.08 -23.61
C ARG A 254 23.73 15.86 -25.12
N ASN A 255 23.09 14.81 -25.61
CA ASN A 255 23.06 14.46 -27.02
C ASN A 255 22.25 15.43 -27.90
N THR A 256 21.40 16.22 -27.29
CA THR A 256 20.52 17.20 -27.98
C THR A 256 20.83 18.67 -27.60
N LYS A 257 22.00 18.91 -26.99
CA LYS A 257 22.33 20.25 -26.49
C LYS A 257 22.41 21.33 -27.57
N LEU A 258 22.81 20.99 -28.80
CA LEU A 258 22.90 21.93 -29.91
C LEU A 258 21.50 22.30 -30.41
N GLU A 259 20.60 21.34 -30.48
CA GLU A 259 19.21 21.54 -30.85
C GLU A 259 18.45 22.32 -29.76
N LEU A 260 18.70 22.01 -28.48
CA LEU A 260 18.14 22.76 -27.35
C LEU A 260 18.54 24.23 -27.37
N LYS A 261 19.80 24.51 -27.74
CA LYS A 261 20.29 25.87 -27.94
C LYS A 261 19.65 26.56 -29.14
N LEU A 262 19.59 25.88 -30.28
CA LEU A 262 18.98 26.42 -31.51
C LEU A 262 17.50 26.74 -31.34
N SER A 263 16.76 25.90 -30.62
CA SER A 263 15.34 26.09 -30.33
C SER A 263 15.06 27.05 -29.18
N GLY A 264 16.09 27.59 -28.53
CA GLY A 264 15.97 28.58 -27.47
C GLY A 264 15.61 28.03 -26.10
N HIS A 265 15.62 26.70 -25.90
CA HIS A 265 15.30 26.05 -24.61
C HIS A 265 16.44 26.16 -23.59
N VAL A 266 17.70 26.39 -24.05
CA VAL A 266 18.84 26.65 -23.19
C VAL A 266 19.57 27.93 -23.67
N LEU A 267 20.00 28.73 -22.72
CA LEU A 267 20.80 29.93 -23.01
C LEU A 267 22.28 29.57 -22.98
N SER A 268 22.70 28.70 -22.10
CA SER A 268 24.09 28.24 -21.95
C SER A 268 24.18 26.77 -21.54
N GLU A 269 25.38 26.17 -21.60
CA GLU A 269 25.60 24.79 -21.11
C GLU A 269 25.32 24.64 -19.60
N LYS A 270 25.28 25.73 -18.84
CA LYS A 270 24.92 25.71 -17.39
C LYS A 270 23.47 25.38 -17.12
N ASP A 271 22.60 25.48 -18.12
CA ASP A 271 21.17 25.20 -17.99
C ASP A 271 20.85 23.70 -18.14
N LEU A 272 21.74 22.92 -18.77
CA LEU A 272 21.55 21.49 -19.03
C LEU A 272 21.31 20.64 -17.76
N PRO A 273 21.96 20.88 -16.61
CA PRO A 273 21.70 20.12 -15.38
C PRO A 273 20.25 20.19 -14.90
N HIS A 274 19.54 21.27 -15.19
CA HIS A 274 18.12 21.42 -14.83
C HIS A 274 17.23 20.34 -15.49
N PHE A 275 17.52 20.02 -16.75
CA PHE A 275 16.77 18.98 -17.48
C PHE A 275 17.19 17.57 -17.05
N HIS A 276 18.44 17.38 -16.65
CA HIS A 276 18.92 16.09 -16.12
C HIS A 276 18.21 15.67 -14.85
N SER A 277 17.83 16.61 -13.99
CA SER A 277 17.16 16.31 -12.72
C SER A 277 15.72 15.83 -12.87
N LYS A 278 15.08 16.11 -14.03
CA LYS A 278 13.73 15.69 -14.36
C LYS A 278 13.65 14.29 -14.99
N GLY A 279 14.74 13.77 -15.51
CA GLY A 279 14.81 12.45 -16.15
C GLY A 279 15.00 11.31 -15.14
N ILE A 280 14.66 10.08 -15.58
CA ILE A 280 14.96 8.84 -14.86
C ILE A 280 16.48 8.69 -14.67
N ILE A 281 16.90 8.15 -13.53
CA ILE A 281 18.32 7.89 -13.21
C ILE A 281 18.81 6.69 -14.01
N ALA A 282 19.09 6.87 -15.30
CA ALA A 282 19.54 5.80 -16.19
C ALA A 282 21.05 5.77 -16.43
N GLY A 283 21.79 6.77 -16.00
CA GLY A 283 23.24 6.89 -16.22
C GLY A 283 24.01 7.47 -15.03
N ILE A 284 25.29 7.14 -14.92
CA ILE A 284 26.19 7.59 -13.82
C ILE A 284 26.20 9.13 -13.66
N ASN A 285 26.06 9.85 -14.76
CA ASN A 285 26.07 11.32 -14.74
C ASN A 285 24.78 11.95 -14.18
N ASN A 286 23.71 11.14 -14.03
CA ASN A 286 22.45 11.58 -13.42
C ASN A 286 22.45 11.38 -11.90
N VAL A 287 23.46 10.68 -11.35
CA VAL A 287 23.60 10.47 -9.88
C VAL A 287 24.22 11.72 -9.26
N SER A 288 23.50 12.35 -8.35
CA SER A 288 24.01 13.46 -7.52
C SER A 288 24.10 13.03 -6.04
N ASN A 289 24.93 13.71 -5.26
CA ASN A 289 25.05 13.47 -3.80
C ASN A 289 23.75 13.74 -3.02
N ARG A 290 22.72 14.28 -3.68
CA ARG A 290 21.38 14.53 -3.09
C ARG A 290 20.43 13.34 -3.26
N ASN A 291 20.81 12.34 -4.05
CA ASN A 291 19.98 11.17 -4.33
C ASN A 291 20.27 10.07 -3.29
N THR A 292 19.95 10.33 -2.04
CA THR A 292 20.01 9.37 -0.94
C THR A 292 18.63 9.23 -0.34
N GLY A 293 18.16 7.99 -0.09
CA GLY A 293 16.84 7.73 0.47
C GLY A 293 15.84 7.17 -0.56
N PHE A 294 16.33 6.32 -1.48
CA PHE A 294 15.46 5.57 -2.39
C PHE A 294 14.66 4.49 -1.63
N GLU A 295 13.39 4.35 -1.98
CA GLU A 295 12.63 3.14 -1.67
C GLU A 295 13.05 2.05 -2.65
N ILE A 296 13.95 1.18 -2.20
CA ILE A 296 14.52 0.13 -3.05
C ILE A 296 13.58 -1.07 -3.02
N PRO A 297 13.00 -1.48 -4.17
CA PRO A 297 12.21 -2.70 -4.24
C PRO A 297 13.02 -3.91 -3.76
N ASP A 298 12.42 -4.80 -2.98
CA ASP A 298 13.14 -5.95 -2.40
C ASP A 298 13.77 -6.84 -3.47
N VAL A 299 13.16 -6.96 -4.62
CA VAL A 299 13.69 -7.71 -5.78
C VAL A 299 15.04 -7.18 -6.29
N VAL A 300 15.38 -5.92 -6.00
CA VAL A 300 16.66 -5.29 -6.43
C VAL A 300 17.79 -5.53 -5.45
N ARG A 301 17.48 -5.73 -4.16
CA ARG A 301 18.49 -5.84 -3.07
C ARG A 301 19.60 -6.86 -3.33
N PRO A 302 19.30 -8.11 -3.76
CA PRO A 302 20.36 -9.09 -4.02
C PRO A 302 21.39 -8.64 -5.05
N TYR A 303 20.95 -7.94 -6.09
CA TYR A 303 21.85 -7.42 -7.13
C TYR A 303 22.71 -6.24 -6.64
N LEU A 304 22.21 -5.43 -5.73
CA LEU A 304 22.99 -4.37 -5.09
C LEU A 304 24.05 -4.94 -4.16
N GLU A 305 23.72 -5.94 -3.37
CA GLU A 305 24.65 -6.65 -2.47
C GLU A 305 25.81 -7.31 -3.24
N GLU A 306 25.53 -7.87 -4.44
CA GLU A 306 26.56 -8.41 -5.32
C GLU A 306 27.40 -7.30 -5.98
N LEU A 307 26.78 -6.17 -6.33
CA LEU A 307 27.42 -5.09 -7.08
C LEU A 307 28.30 -4.18 -6.20
N GLU A 308 27.89 -3.88 -4.97
CA GLU A 308 28.58 -2.95 -4.07
C GLU A 308 30.07 -3.26 -3.85
N PRO A 309 30.49 -4.50 -3.58
CA PRO A 309 31.90 -4.83 -3.32
C PRO A 309 32.78 -4.80 -4.57
N VAL A 310 32.21 -4.91 -5.78
CA VAL A 310 32.96 -5.04 -7.05
C VAL A 310 32.86 -3.79 -7.96
N ALA A 311 31.98 -2.84 -7.62
CA ALA A 311 31.78 -1.64 -8.41
C ALA A 311 33.03 -0.75 -8.43
N TYR A 312 33.56 -0.44 -9.62
CA TYR A 312 34.70 0.45 -9.83
C TYR A 312 34.40 1.95 -9.57
N ASP A 313 33.12 2.31 -9.52
CA ASP A 313 32.63 3.66 -9.17
C ASP A 313 31.48 3.52 -8.18
N LYS A 314 31.56 4.18 -7.02
CA LYS A 314 30.56 4.13 -5.95
C LYS A 314 29.19 4.66 -6.39
N ARG A 315 29.09 5.39 -7.49
CA ARG A 315 27.84 5.87 -8.05
C ARG A 315 27.04 4.78 -8.78
N ILE A 316 27.67 3.65 -9.17
CA ILE A 316 27.01 2.59 -9.91
C ILE A 316 25.90 1.92 -9.09
N PRO A 317 26.11 1.44 -7.86
CA PRO A 317 25.01 0.90 -7.04
C PRO A 317 23.91 1.93 -6.78
N ILE A 318 24.26 3.19 -6.55
CA ILE A 318 23.30 4.29 -6.35
C ILE A 318 22.46 4.51 -7.62
N MET A 319 23.08 4.45 -8.80
CA MET A 319 22.39 4.55 -10.09
C MET A 319 21.40 3.40 -10.29
N VAL A 320 21.82 2.17 -9.99
CA VAL A 320 20.95 0.98 -10.12
C VAL A 320 19.75 1.09 -9.16
N ALA A 321 19.99 1.43 -7.90
CA ALA A 321 18.92 1.63 -6.91
C ALA A 321 17.95 2.74 -7.33
N GLY A 322 18.48 3.89 -7.77
CA GLY A 322 17.69 5.02 -8.22
C GLY A 322 16.89 4.74 -9.48
N TYR A 323 17.42 3.97 -10.42
CA TYR A 323 16.72 3.55 -11.63
C TYR A 323 15.46 2.77 -11.31
N PHE A 324 15.57 1.72 -10.49
CA PHE A 324 14.42 0.89 -10.16
C PHE A 324 13.41 1.59 -9.24
N ASN A 325 13.87 2.45 -8.33
CA ASN A 325 12.97 3.34 -7.58
C ASN A 325 12.15 4.28 -8.50
N ASP A 326 12.80 4.87 -9.51
CA ASP A 326 12.12 5.75 -10.46
C ASP A 326 11.14 4.96 -11.34
N MET A 327 11.56 3.79 -11.86
CA MET A 327 10.69 2.92 -12.66
C MET A 327 9.50 2.39 -11.86
N GLN A 328 9.69 2.04 -10.60
CA GLN A 328 8.58 1.64 -9.72
C GLN A 328 7.53 2.75 -9.62
N LYS A 329 7.95 4.00 -9.43
CA LYS A 329 7.02 5.14 -9.38
C LYS A 329 6.27 5.35 -10.71
N VAL A 330 6.96 5.15 -11.84
CA VAL A 330 6.29 5.21 -13.15
C VAL A 330 5.25 4.09 -13.28
N ILE A 331 5.61 2.85 -12.94
CA ILE A 331 4.71 1.69 -13.02
C ILE A 331 3.49 1.87 -12.10
N GLU A 332 3.70 2.41 -10.90
CA GLU A 332 2.62 2.79 -9.98
C GLU A 332 1.66 3.80 -10.64
N ARG A 333 2.18 4.87 -11.25
CA ARG A 333 1.34 5.85 -11.95
C ARG A 333 0.62 5.26 -13.16
N LEU A 334 1.25 4.34 -13.89
CA LEU A 334 0.59 3.61 -14.98
C LEU A 334 -0.58 2.77 -14.47
N SER A 335 -0.45 2.10 -13.32
CA SER A 335 -1.56 1.32 -12.75
C SER A 335 -2.78 2.16 -12.38
N HIS A 336 -2.60 3.44 -12.05
CA HIS A 336 -3.72 4.39 -11.87
C HIS A 336 -4.29 4.89 -13.19
N ALA A 337 -3.42 5.14 -14.18
CA ALA A 337 -3.82 5.71 -15.47
C ALA A 337 -4.56 4.73 -16.37
N MET A 338 -4.25 3.44 -16.28
CA MET A 338 -4.77 2.41 -17.17
C MET A 338 -6.16 1.93 -16.77
N LYS A 339 -6.94 1.58 -17.79
CA LYS A 339 -8.21 0.87 -17.62
C LYS A 339 -7.95 -0.58 -17.28
N ASP A 340 -8.87 -1.18 -16.55
CA ASP A 340 -8.84 -2.63 -16.34
C ASP A 340 -8.82 -3.39 -17.67
N ASN A 341 -8.06 -4.47 -17.72
CA ASN A 341 -7.77 -5.23 -18.93
C ASN A 341 -7.02 -4.43 -20.03
N GLY A 342 -6.33 -3.34 -19.68
CA GLY A 342 -5.46 -2.59 -20.59
C GLY A 342 -4.17 -3.34 -20.95
N TYR A 343 -3.52 -2.96 -22.03
CA TYR A 343 -2.26 -3.54 -22.51
C TYR A 343 -1.07 -2.66 -22.13
N PHE A 344 -0.03 -3.25 -21.55
CA PHE A 344 1.24 -2.56 -21.33
C PHE A 344 2.37 -3.29 -22.03
N ILE A 345 2.97 -2.65 -23.01
CA ILE A 345 4.04 -3.20 -23.84
C ILE A 345 5.31 -2.39 -23.59
N MET A 346 6.36 -3.06 -23.16
CA MET A 346 7.62 -2.41 -22.77
C MET A 346 8.82 -3.04 -23.47
N ASP A 347 9.56 -2.24 -24.24
CA ASP A 347 10.86 -2.62 -24.81
C ASP A 347 11.98 -2.25 -23.83
N ILE A 348 12.72 -3.23 -23.33
CA ILE A 348 13.79 -3.04 -22.35
C ILE A 348 15.00 -3.93 -22.60
N GLY A 349 16.19 -3.42 -22.30
CA GLY A 349 17.44 -4.16 -22.43
C GLY A 349 18.12 -4.41 -21.11
N ASP A 350 18.78 -5.56 -20.99
CA ASP A 350 19.62 -5.92 -19.85
C ASP A 350 20.88 -5.08 -19.75
N SER A 351 21.40 -4.97 -18.54
CA SER A 351 22.62 -4.24 -18.23
C SER A 351 23.63 -5.09 -17.48
N GLN A 352 24.89 -4.64 -17.50
CA GLN A 352 26.00 -5.26 -16.79
C GLN A 352 26.94 -4.20 -16.25
N PHE A 353 27.32 -4.34 -14.96
CA PHE A 353 28.29 -3.44 -14.32
C PHE A 353 29.30 -4.27 -13.54
N ALA A 354 30.58 -4.00 -13.73
CA ALA A 354 31.68 -4.65 -13.02
C ALA A 354 31.63 -6.19 -13.05
N GLY A 355 31.03 -6.79 -14.08
CA GLY A 355 30.86 -8.24 -14.19
C GLY A 355 29.52 -8.77 -13.66
N VAL A 356 28.78 -7.98 -12.90
CA VAL A 356 27.47 -8.34 -12.35
C VAL A 356 26.41 -8.12 -13.42
N HIS A 357 25.58 -9.13 -13.69
CA HIS A 357 24.42 -9.04 -14.56
C HIS A 357 23.23 -8.44 -13.83
N ILE A 358 22.63 -7.43 -14.43
CA ILE A 358 21.37 -6.84 -13.95
C ILE A 358 20.28 -7.19 -14.96
N PRO A 359 19.50 -8.25 -14.71
CA PRO A 359 18.44 -8.69 -15.62
C PRO A 359 17.24 -7.73 -15.50
N THR A 360 17.36 -6.58 -16.14
CA THR A 360 16.41 -5.46 -16.02
C THR A 360 14.99 -5.89 -16.34
N HIS A 361 14.80 -6.77 -17.35
CA HIS A 361 13.50 -7.30 -17.75
C HIS A 361 12.85 -8.13 -16.63
N GLU A 362 13.59 -9.03 -15.95
CA GLU A 362 13.08 -9.86 -14.87
C GLU A 362 12.69 -9.02 -13.63
N ILE A 363 13.55 -8.04 -13.29
CA ILE A 363 13.31 -7.15 -12.15
C ILE A 363 12.06 -6.28 -12.39
N LEU A 364 11.94 -5.68 -13.59
CA LEU A 364 10.79 -4.85 -13.95
C LEU A 364 9.50 -5.69 -14.06
N THR A 365 9.59 -6.94 -14.53
CA THR A 365 8.43 -7.86 -14.52
C THR A 365 7.88 -8.05 -13.12
N LYS A 366 8.73 -8.35 -12.13
CA LYS A 366 8.30 -8.53 -10.74
C LYS A 366 7.73 -7.25 -10.13
N ILE A 367 8.31 -6.09 -10.47
CA ILE A 367 7.75 -4.79 -10.06
C ILE A 367 6.36 -4.60 -10.71
N CYS A 368 6.21 -4.86 -12.00
CA CYS A 368 4.92 -4.76 -12.70
C CYS A 368 3.85 -5.67 -12.07
N GLU A 369 4.20 -6.93 -11.78
CA GLU A 369 3.30 -7.91 -11.13
C GLU A 369 2.79 -7.41 -9.77
N SER A 370 3.62 -6.70 -9.00
CA SER A 370 3.21 -6.14 -7.71
C SER A 370 2.12 -5.06 -7.85
N TYR A 371 2.03 -4.39 -9.01
CA TYR A 371 1.03 -3.37 -9.34
C TYR A 371 -0.13 -3.86 -10.23
N GLY A 372 -0.29 -5.17 -10.40
CA GLY A 372 -1.43 -5.75 -11.12
C GLY A 372 -1.20 -5.97 -12.61
N PHE A 373 0.03 -5.90 -13.10
CA PHE A 373 0.37 -6.22 -14.48
C PHE A 373 0.76 -7.69 -14.59
N GLU A 374 0.02 -8.48 -15.33
CA GLU A 374 0.29 -9.90 -15.60
C GLU A 374 1.07 -10.04 -16.91
N LEU A 375 2.25 -10.68 -16.87
CA LEU A 375 3.03 -10.95 -18.08
C LEU A 375 2.37 -12.09 -18.88
N TYR A 376 1.85 -11.78 -20.08
CA TYR A 376 1.24 -12.78 -20.97
C TYR A 376 2.11 -13.14 -22.18
N GLY A 377 3.15 -12.38 -22.44
CA GLY A 377 4.05 -12.63 -23.57
C GLY A 377 5.38 -11.91 -23.46
N GLU A 378 6.40 -12.49 -24.11
CA GLU A 378 7.74 -11.96 -24.16
C GLU A 378 8.40 -12.31 -25.50
N ASP A 379 8.95 -11.30 -26.18
CA ASP A 379 9.69 -11.47 -27.43
C ASP A 379 11.15 -11.02 -27.28
N ILE A 380 12.10 -11.87 -27.64
CA ILE A 380 13.51 -11.46 -27.77
C ILE A 380 13.66 -10.68 -29.07
N LEU A 381 13.94 -9.37 -28.95
CA LEU A 381 14.18 -8.50 -30.12
C LEU A 381 15.60 -8.58 -30.60
N ARG A 382 16.57 -8.60 -29.66
CA ARG A 382 18.00 -8.61 -29.97
C ARG A 382 18.82 -9.22 -28.85
N GLU A 383 19.89 -9.90 -29.17
CA GLU A 383 20.93 -10.35 -28.24
C GLU A 383 22.29 -9.74 -28.62
N ARG A 384 23.08 -9.41 -27.62
CA ARG A 384 24.47 -8.94 -27.77
C ARG A 384 25.37 -9.62 -26.73
N ARG A 385 26.62 -9.85 -27.09
CA ARG A 385 27.61 -10.31 -26.12
C ARG A 385 28.44 -9.15 -25.61
N SER A 386 28.55 -9.06 -24.29
CA SER A 386 29.41 -8.10 -23.62
C SER A 386 30.91 -8.49 -23.84
N LYS A 387 31.82 -7.59 -23.42
CA LYS A 387 33.29 -7.85 -23.59
C LYS A 387 33.77 -9.08 -22.82
N ASN A 388 33.10 -9.44 -21.73
CA ASN A 388 33.42 -10.64 -20.94
C ASN A 388 32.61 -11.89 -21.35
N GLY A 389 31.89 -11.84 -22.50
CA GLY A 389 31.15 -12.96 -23.06
C GLY A 389 29.73 -13.16 -22.56
N MET A 390 29.26 -12.38 -21.61
CA MET A 390 27.89 -12.44 -21.09
C MET A 390 26.89 -12.05 -22.19
N VAL A 391 25.79 -12.79 -22.30
CA VAL A 391 24.69 -12.49 -23.23
C VAL A 391 23.78 -11.47 -22.55
N LEU A 392 23.56 -10.35 -23.21
CA LEU A 392 22.61 -9.31 -22.82
C LEU A 392 21.49 -9.25 -23.85
N SER A 393 20.26 -9.35 -23.43
CA SER A 393 19.08 -9.37 -24.28
C SER A 393 18.35 -8.03 -24.26
N GLN A 394 17.70 -7.71 -25.39
CA GLN A 394 16.68 -6.68 -25.51
C GLN A 394 15.37 -7.40 -25.75
N ARG A 395 14.36 -7.12 -24.94
CA ARG A 395 13.09 -7.85 -24.92
C ARG A 395 11.91 -6.92 -24.99
N LEU A 396 10.87 -7.38 -25.65
CA LEU A 396 9.55 -6.77 -25.64
C LEU A 396 8.68 -7.55 -24.65
N LEU A 397 8.40 -6.94 -23.53
CA LEU A 397 7.55 -7.51 -22.50
C LEU A 397 6.10 -7.09 -22.75
N LYS A 398 5.17 -8.02 -22.69
CA LYS A 398 3.75 -7.80 -22.95
C LYS A 398 2.94 -8.14 -21.71
N PHE A 399 2.32 -7.12 -21.10
CA PHE A 399 1.52 -7.27 -19.89
C PHE A 399 0.06 -6.98 -20.15
N ARG A 400 -0.81 -7.66 -19.40
CA ARG A 400 -2.21 -7.32 -19.22
C ARG A 400 -2.39 -6.69 -17.85
N PHE A 401 -3.01 -5.53 -17.78
CA PHE A 401 -3.28 -4.86 -16.51
C PHE A 401 -4.59 -5.38 -15.93
N HIS A 402 -4.54 -5.82 -14.68
CA HIS A 402 -5.71 -6.16 -13.88
C HIS A 402 -5.75 -5.21 -12.69
N LYS A 403 -6.78 -4.35 -12.69
CA LYS A 403 -6.94 -3.38 -11.62
C LYS A 403 -7.11 -4.14 -10.30
N LYS A 404 -6.12 -4.02 -9.43
CA LYS A 404 -6.25 -4.52 -8.06
C LYS A 404 -7.16 -3.55 -7.31
N ASP A 405 -8.19 -4.10 -6.66
CA ASP A 405 -8.98 -3.31 -5.75
C ASP A 405 -8.05 -2.71 -4.69
N SER A 406 -8.26 -1.45 -4.35
CA SER A 406 -7.52 -0.81 -3.26
C SER A 406 -7.83 -1.52 -1.93
N PRO A 407 -6.94 -1.48 -0.94
CA PRO A 407 -7.24 -2.01 0.39
C PRO A 407 -8.58 -1.52 0.94
N LEU A 408 -8.98 -0.30 0.59
CA LEU A 408 -10.27 0.28 0.97
C LEU A 408 -11.45 -0.42 0.27
N GLU A 409 -11.35 -0.65 -1.05
CA GLU A 409 -12.39 -1.34 -1.84
C GLU A 409 -12.55 -2.80 -1.40
N ILE A 410 -11.43 -3.49 -1.15
CA ILE A 410 -11.43 -4.86 -0.62
C ILE A 410 -12.15 -4.89 0.73
N PHE A 411 -11.76 -4.03 1.65
CA PHE A 411 -12.34 -3.98 2.98
C PHE A 411 -13.83 -3.59 2.97
N TYR A 412 -14.22 -2.70 2.05
CA TYR A 412 -15.64 -2.38 1.82
C TYR A 412 -16.44 -3.60 1.38
N ALA A 413 -15.94 -4.35 0.39
CA ALA A 413 -16.59 -5.54 -0.12
C ALA A 413 -16.68 -6.65 0.96
N GLU A 414 -15.62 -6.86 1.74
CA GLU A 414 -15.59 -7.78 2.87
C GLU A 414 -16.64 -7.40 3.92
N ALA A 415 -16.69 -6.13 4.32
CA ALA A 415 -17.64 -5.63 5.33
C ALA A 415 -19.09 -5.76 4.85
N GLN A 416 -19.36 -5.43 3.59
CA GLN A 416 -20.67 -5.58 2.98
C GLN A 416 -21.10 -7.07 2.92
N ASN A 417 -20.19 -7.96 2.51
CA ASN A 417 -20.45 -9.40 2.47
C ASN A 417 -20.73 -9.96 3.87
N PHE A 418 -19.93 -9.60 4.87
CA PHE A 418 -20.15 -10.00 6.27
C PHE A 418 -21.56 -9.61 6.75
N MET A 419 -21.98 -8.37 6.50
CA MET A 419 -23.28 -7.88 6.93
C MET A 419 -24.44 -8.50 6.15
N ASN A 420 -24.26 -8.82 4.88
CA ASN A 420 -25.29 -9.47 4.06
C ASN A 420 -25.47 -10.95 4.44
N THR A 421 -24.39 -11.64 4.76
CA THR A 421 -24.42 -13.09 5.07
C THR A 421 -24.67 -13.37 6.54
N MET A 422 -24.18 -12.51 7.45
CA MET A 422 -24.21 -12.69 8.90
C MET A 422 -23.91 -14.15 9.31
N PRO A 423 -22.72 -14.67 9.01
CA PRO A 423 -22.43 -16.12 9.08
C PRO A 423 -22.62 -16.70 10.49
N TYR A 424 -22.46 -15.90 11.52
CA TYR A 424 -22.70 -16.28 12.92
C TYR A 424 -24.17 -16.60 13.24
N LYS A 425 -25.11 -16.33 12.34
CA LYS A 425 -26.54 -16.69 12.47
C LYS A 425 -26.89 -18.04 11.83
N VAL A 426 -25.99 -18.58 11.05
CA VAL A 426 -26.20 -19.87 10.34
C VAL A 426 -25.75 -21.03 11.26
N ALA A 427 -26.47 -22.16 11.21
CA ALA A 427 -26.03 -23.36 11.93
C ALA A 427 -24.69 -23.88 11.37
N PRO A 428 -23.77 -24.38 12.23
CA PRO A 428 -23.89 -24.60 13.68
C PRO A 428 -23.58 -23.37 14.55
N TYR A 429 -23.10 -22.27 13.96
CA TYR A 429 -22.61 -21.05 14.65
C TYR A 429 -23.72 -20.30 15.40
N SER A 430 -24.96 -20.42 14.95
CA SER A 430 -26.12 -19.81 15.63
C SER A 430 -26.37 -20.39 17.02
N GLY A 431 -25.83 -21.61 17.27
CA GLY A 431 -26.01 -22.32 18.55
C GLY A 431 -25.47 -21.53 19.74
N ARG A 432 -26.23 -21.55 20.85
CA ARG A 432 -25.89 -20.84 22.08
C ARG A 432 -24.56 -21.28 22.70
N ASN A 433 -24.22 -22.56 22.57
CA ASN A 433 -23.05 -23.20 23.16
C ASN A 433 -21.93 -23.42 22.15
N TRP A 434 -22.02 -22.81 20.97
CA TRP A 434 -20.97 -22.87 19.96
C TRP A 434 -19.70 -22.13 20.43
N GLY A 435 -18.56 -22.64 20.01
CA GLY A 435 -17.23 -22.10 20.24
C GLY A 435 -16.39 -22.95 21.19
N HIS A 436 -15.12 -22.62 21.28
CA HIS A 436 -14.14 -23.30 22.11
C HIS A 436 -14.55 -23.30 23.60
N SER A 437 -14.28 -24.40 24.33
CA SER A 437 -14.70 -24.57 25.74
C SER A 437 -14.17 -23.47 26.66
N TRP A 438 -13.02 -22.87 26.32
CA TRP A 438 -12.40 -21.78 27.09
C TRP A 438 -13.16 -20.45 27.07
N HIS A 439 -14.10 -20.26 26.13
CA HIS A 439 -15.05 -19.15 26.25
C HIS A 439 -15.89 -19.20 27.52
N SER A 440 -16.04 -20.40 28.10
CA SER A 440 -16.74 -20.64 29.34
C SER A 440 -15.82 -20.82 30.55
N LEU A 441 -14.53 -20.46 30.42
CA LEU A 441 -13.55 -20.56 31.50
C LEU A 441 -14.01 -19.83 32.77
N CYS A 442 -14.50 -18.60 32.59
CA CYS A 442 -15.13 -17.85 33.65
C CYS A 442 -16.51 -17.30 33.19
N SER A 443 -17.49 -17.31 34.10
CA SER A 443 -18.80 -16.70 33.84
C SER A 443 -18.66 -15.19 33.89
N TYR A 444 -19.08 -14.51 32.82
CA TYR A 444 -18.96 -13.05 32.68
C TYR A 444 -20.20 -12.49 31.99
N HIS A 445 -20.78 -11.44 32.53
CA HIS A 445 -21.98 -10.80 31.97
C HIS A 445 -21.57 -9.83 30.85
N GLY A 446 -22.29 -9.84 29.72
CA GLY A 446 -22.04 -8.91 28.63
C GLY A 446 -20.90 -9.28 27.70
N LYS A 447 -20.33 -10.51 27.78
CA LYS A 447 -19.31 -10.97 26.81
C LYS A 447 -19.88 -11.09 25.40
N LEU A 448 -19.07 -10.74 24.42
CA LEU A 448 -19.39 -10.95 23.01
C LEU A 448 -19.67 -12.43 22.70
N LYS A 449 -20.62 -12.70 21.79
CA LYS A 449 -20.90 -14.06 21.33
C LYS A 449 -19.66 -14.62 20.59
N PRO A 450 -19.15 -15.82 20.98
CA PRO A 450 -17.94 -16.38 20.33
C PRO A 450 -18.02 -16.46 18.81
N ALA A 451 -19.16 -16.82 18.23
CA ALA A 451 -19.34 -16.90 16.79
C ALA A 451 -19.16 -15.53 16.08
N ILE A 452 -19.53 -14.42 16.72
CA ILE A 452 -19.29 -13.08 16.15
C ILE A 452 -17.80 -12.81 16.15
N ALA A 453 -17.10 -13.02 17.27
CA ALA A 453 -15.65 -12.84 17.35
C ALA A 453 -14.92 -13.72 16.33
N HIS A 454 -15.34 -14.98 16.19
CA HIS A 454 -14.79 -15.94 15.24
C HIS A 454 -14.78 -15.37 13.82
N PHE A 455 -15.94 -14.98 13.31
CA PHE A 455 -16.05 -14.49 11.94
C PHE A 455 -15.44 -13.09 11.73
N LEU A 456 -15.42 -12.24 12.74
CA LEU A 456 -14.72 -10.96 12.65
C LEU A 456 -13.20 -11.17 12.53
N VAL A 457 -12.64 -12.15 13.22
CA VAL A 457 -11.23 -12.51 13.09
C VAL A 457 -10.96 -13.20 11.75
N GLU A 458 -11.75 -14.21 11.39
CA GLU A 458 -11.57 -15.02 10.19
C GLU A 458 -11.60 -14.18 8.91
N GLN A 459 -12.59 -13.29 8.78
CA GLN A 459 -12.86 -12.57 7.53
C GLN A 459 -12.04 -11.30 7.34
N PHE A 460 -11.54 -10.73 8.41
CA PHE A 460 -10.88 -9.41 8.34
C PHE A 460 -9.40 -9.43 8.68
N THR A 461 -8.85 -10.61 8.99
CA THR A 461 -7.42 -10.78 9.29
C THR A 461 -6.87 -12.05 8.68
N GLU A 462 -5.55 -12.13 8.56
CA GLU A 462 -4.84 -13.29 8.02
C GLU A 462 -4.08 -14.07 9.11
N PRO A 463 -3.79 -15.36 8.92
CA PRO A 463 -2.90 -16.10 9.81
C PRO A 463 -1.55 -15.40 10.01
N GLY A 464 -1.15 -15.20 11.27
CA GLY A 464 0.06 -14.44 11.63
C GLY A 464 -0.17 -12.98 11.96
N ASP A 465 -1.34 -12.41 11.66
CA ASP A 465 -1.69 -11.04 12.01
C ASP A 465 -1.78 -10.83 13.52
N ILE A 466 -1.50 -9.60 13.94
CA ILE A 466 -1.67 -9.12 15.32
C ILE A 466 -3.05 -8.47 15.46
N VAL A 467 -3.91 -9.09 16.27
CA VAL A 467 -5.28 -8.63 16.55
C VAL A 467 -5.35 -8.10 17.98
N VAL A 468 -5.73 -6.85 18.14
CA VAL A 468 -5.83 -6.20 19.46
C VAL A 468 -7.28 -5.94 19.83
N ASP A 469 -7.65 -6.33 21.05
CA ASP A 469 -8.89 -5.89 21.71
C ASP A 469 -8.56 -5.02 22.94
N PRO A 470 -8.65 -3.69 22.80
CA PRO A 470 -8.27 -2.76 23.88
C PRO A 470 -9.18 -2.80 25.12
N LEU A 471 -10.35 -3.40 25.01
CA LEU A 471 -11.38 -3.51 26.05
C LEU A 471 -11.89 -4.96 26.10
N SER A 472 -10.97 -5.89 26.25
CA SER A 472 -11.15 -7.31 25.93
C SER A 472 -12.14 -8.04 26.86
N GLY A 473 -12.52 -7.43 28.01
CA GLY A 473 -13.29 -8.13 29.00
C GLY A 473 -12.61 -9.45 29.36
N VAL A 474 -13.32 -10.56 29.20
CA VAL A 474 -12.73 -11.88 29.43
C VAL A 474 -12.10 -12.51 28.16
N GLY A 475 -11.61 -11.70 27.24
CA GLY A 475 -10.76 -12.15 26.13
C GLY A 475 -11.47 -13.03 25.10
N THR A 476 -12.66 -12.67 24.64
CA THR A 476 -13.36 -13.45 23.61
C THR A 476 -12.71 -13.28 22.25
N ILE A 477 -12.45 -12.05 21.82
CA ILE A 477 -11.80 -11.75 20.54
C ILE A 477 -10.33 -12.20 20.54
N PRO A 478 -9.50 -11.87 21.55
CA PRO A 478 -8.13 -12.34 21.58
C PRO A 478 -8.00 -13.87 21.59
N LEU A 479 -8.90 -14.59 22.25
CA LEU A 479 -8.91 -16.06 22.22
C LEU A 479 -9.21 -16.58 20.79
N GLU A 480 -10.21 -16.02 20.11
CA GLU A 480 -10.53 -16.43 18.71
C GLU A 480 -9.36 -16.12 17.77
N ALA A 481 -8.64 -15.01 17.96
CA ALA A 481 -7.42 -14.73 17.23
C ALA A 481 -6.36 -15.81 17.45
N CYS A 482 -6.11 -16.19 18.71
CA CYS A 482 -5.16 -17.27 19.06
C CYS A 482 -5.56 -18.61 18.47
N LEU A 483 -6.85 -18.99 18.51
CA LEU A 483 -7.38 -20.26 17.99
C LEU A 483 -7.30 -20.36 16.46
N GLN A 484 -7.18 -19.24 15.77
CA GLN A 484 -7.10 -19.14 14.32
C GLN A 484 -5.70 -18.78 13.81
N ASN A 485 -4.64 -19.06 14.57
CA ASN A 485 -3.25 -18.80 14.22
C ASN A 485 -2.93 -17.31 14.01
N ARG A 486 -3.54 -16.42 14.80
CA ARG A 486 -3.21 -14.99 14.92
C ARG A 486 -2.66 -14.70 16.30
N VAL A 487 -1.92 -13.61 16.46
CA VAL A 487 -1.47 -13.15 17.78
C VAL A 487 -2.57 -12.29 18.42
N GLY A 488 -3.30 -12.85 19.36
CA GLY A 488 -4.38 -12.16 20.09
C GLY A 488 -3.84 -11.36 21.26
N ILE A 489 -3.99 -10.02 21.26
CA ILE A 489 -3.62 -9.14 22.35
C ILE A 489 -4.90 -8.60 22.99
N GLY A 490 -5.08 -8.86 24.29
CA GLY A 490 -6.20 -8.36 25.05
C GLY A 490 -5.77 -7.43 26.16
N ASN A 491 -6.37 -6.24 26.24
CA ASN A 491 -6.14 -5.30 27.34
C ASN A 491 -7.42 -5.06 28.11
N ASP A 492 -7.31 -4.93 29.43
CA ASP A 492 -8.43 -4.47 30.28
C ASP A 492 -7.93 -3.78 31.56
N LEU A 493 -8.74 -2.89 32.07
CA LEU A 493 -8.48 -2.19 33.33
C LEU A 493 -8.85 -3.04 34.55
N SER A 494 -9.69 -4.05 34.40
CA SER A 494 -10.15 -4.95 35.44
C SER A 494 -9.21 -6.13 35.65
N GLU A 495 -8.75 -6.36 36.88
CA GLU A 495 -7.94 -7.53 37.24
C GLU A 495 -8.67 -8.84 36.92
N LEU A 496 -9.98 -8.89 37.08
CA LEU A 496 -10.80 -10.05 36.68
C LEU A 496 -10.68 -10.35 35.19
N ALA A 497 -10.87 -9.31 34.38
CA ALA A 497 -10.76 -9.41 32.91
C ALA A 497 -9.36 -9.78 32.47
N TYR A 498 -8.35 -9.10 32.99
CA TYR A 498 -6.95 -9.38 32.74
C TYR A 498 -6.55 -10.83 33.03
N CYS A 499 -6.85 -11.33 34.24
CA CYS A 499 -6.48 -12.71 34.62
C CYS A 499 -7.13 -13.75 33.71
N VAL A 500 -8.42 -13.58 33.40
CA VAL A 500 -9.13 -14.54 32.51
C VAL A 500 -8.65 -14.45 31.07
N THR A 501 -8.34 -13.25 30.58
CA THR A 501 -7.75 -13.06 29.25
C THR A 501 -6.37 -13.71 29.18
N LYS A 502 -5.52 -13.46 30.19
CA LYS A 502 -4.17 -14.05 30.28
C LYS A 502 -4.22 -15.57 30.22
N ALA A 503 -5.08 -16.19 31.03
CA ALA A 503 -5.27 -17.64 31.03
C ALA A 503 -5.66 -18.19 29.65
N LYS A 504 -6.37 -17.43 28.84
CA LYS A 504 -6.85 -17.84 27.51
C LYS A 504 -5.83 -17.65 26.40
N VAL A 505 -5.09 -16.55 26.41
CA VAL A 505 -4.20 -16.17 25.31
C VAL A 505 -2.73 -16.55 25.56
N GLU A 506 -2.34 -16.71 26.82
CA GLU A 506 -1.00 -17.16 27.22
C GLU A 506 -1.07 -18.60 27.77
N LYS A 507 -1.60 -19.50 26.97
CA LYS A 507 -1.88 -20.90 27.33
C LYS A 507 -0.75 -21.54 28.12
N ALA A 508 -1.04 -21.96 29.35
CA ALA A 508 -0.16 -22.78 30.15
C ALA A 508 -0.37 -24.28 29.89
N ASP A 509 0.59 -25.11 30.21
CA ASP A 509 0.44 -26.56 30.21
C ASP A 509 -0.40 -27.03 31.42
N GLU A 510 -1.18 -28.12 31.24
CA GLU A 510 -2.03 -28.68 32.30
C GLU A 510 -1.21 -29.07 33.53
N GLN A 511 0.00 -29.63 33.32
CA GLN A 511 0.91 -30.04 34.38
C GLN A 511 1.36 -28.86 35.23
N ASP A 512 1.74 -27.73 34.60
CA ASP A 512 2.15 -26.53 35.33
C ASP A 512 1.02 -25.99 36.20
N CYS A 513 -0.22 -26.10 35.71
CA CYS A 513 -1.40 -25.68 36.46
C CYS A 513 -1.67 -26.62 37.68
N LEU A 514 -1.41 -27.91 37.52
CA LEU A 514 -1.53 -28.88 38.63
C LEU A 514 -0.48 -28.63 39.69
N GLU A 515 0.73 -28.26 39.33
CA GLU A 515 1.78 -27.88 40.27
C GLU A 515 1.39 -26.61 41.08
N VAL A 516 0.79 -25.63 40.43
CA VAL A 516 0.26 -24.44 41.11
C VAL A 516 -0.84 -24.83 42.07
N LEU A 517 -1.72 -25.79 41.75
CA LEU A 517 -2.77 -26.29 42.66
C LEU A 517 -2.16 -26.99 43.88
N GLU A 518 -1.11 -27.79 43.71
CA GLU A 518 -0.42 -28.44 44.86
C GLU A 518 0.23 -27.39 45.79
N GLN A 519 0.82 -26.35 45.23
CA GLN A 519 1.37 -25.22 46.00
C GLN A 519 0.26 -24.48 46.74
N LEU A 520 -0.89 -24.23 46.06
CA LEU A 520 -2.04 -23.58 46.69
C LEU A 520 -2.61 -24.41 47.85
N ASP A 521 -2.78 -25.73 47.65
CA ASP A 521 -3.26 -26.63 48.64
C ASP A 521 -2.35 -26.63 49.90
N SER A 522 -1.06 -26.81 49.73
CA SER A 522 -0.07 -26.70 50.76
C SER A 522 -0.10 -25.38 51.50
N TYR A 523 -0.29 -24.27 50.78
CA TYR A 523 -0.39 -22.95 51.35
C TYR A 523 -1.68 -22.80 52.20
N ILE A 524 -2.83 -23.28 51.73
CA ILE A 524 -4.10 -23.24 52.43
C ILE A 524 -4.00 -24.07 53.71
N GLU A 525 -3.42 -25.24 53.72
CA GLU A 525 -3.28 -26.11 54.89
C GLU A 525 -2.47 -25.45 56.01
N VAL A 526 -1.45 -24.69 55.67
CA VAL A 526 -0.66 -23.93 56.66
C VAL A 526 -1.38 -22.65 57.09
N GLU A 527 -1.91 -21.87 56.14
CA GLU A 527 -2.40 -20.55 56.42
C GLU A 527 -3.73 -20.57 57.18
N LYS A 528 -4.57 -21.60 56.96
CA LYS A 528 -5.87 -21.69 57.66
C LYS A 528 -5.75 -21.78 59.21
N GLN A 529 -4.55 -22.06 59.71
CA GLN A 529 -4.24 -22.11 61.15
C GLN A 529 -3.72 -20.76 61.66
N SER A 530 -3.47 -19.79 60.78
CA SER A 530 -2.89 -18.50 61.14
C SER A 530 -3.91 -17.55 61.86
N ASN A 531 -3.42 -16.72 62.76
CA ASN A 531 -4.21 -15.68 63.38
C ASN A 531 -4.70 -14.60 62.39
N GLU A 532 -3.98 -14.45 61.26
CA GLU A 532 -4.36 -13.51 60.21
C GLU A 532 -5.69 -13.87 59.55
N ILE A 533 -5.95 -15.14 59.30
CA ILE A 533 -7.22 -15.60 58.74
C ILE A 533 -8.40 -15.27 59.66
N SER A 534 -8.24 -15.39 60.94
CA SER A 534 -9.27 -14.99 61.90
C SER A 534 -9.59 -13.49 61.81
N GLY A 535 -8.56 -12.67 61.60
CA GLY A 535 -8.71 -11.22 61.35
C GLY A 535 -9.41 -10.93 60.03
N LEU A 536 -9.10 -11.68 58.96
CA LEU A 536 -9.78 -11.52 57.67
C LEU A 536 -11.25 -11.96 57.71
N ILE A 537 -11.59 -13.02 58.42
CA ILE A 537 -13.01 -13.41 58.64
C ILE A 537 -13.77 -12.24 59.29
N GLN A 538 -13.21 -11.65 60.34
CA GLN A 538 -13.85 -10.50 61.01
C GLN A 538 -13.94 -9.28 60.07
N LYS A 539 -12.91 -9.00 59.28
CA LYS A 539 -12.88 -7.90 58.31
C LYS A 539 -14.02 -8.03 57.28
N TYR A 540 -14.25 -9.24 56.74
CA TYR A 540 -15.22 -9.46 55.67
C TYR A 540 -16.59 -9.96 56.19
N GLU A 541 -16.85 -10.02 57.48
CA GLU A 541 -18.13 -10.47 58.06
C GLU A 541 -19.31 -9.69 57.50
N ASN A 542 -19.15 -8.39 57.29
CA ASN A 542 -20.20 -7.49 56.84
C ASN A 542 -20.04 -7.05 55.37
N PHE A 543 -19.03 -7.55 54.66
CA PHE A 543 -18.76 -7.18 53.25
C PHE A 543 -19.76 -7.86 52.30
N GLY A 544 -20.27 -7.08 51.31
CA GLY A 544 -21.14 -7.56 50.24
C GLY A 544 -22.26 -6.59 49.88
N PHE A 545 -22.78 -6.68 48.69
CA PHE A 545 -23.79 -5.75 48.17
C PHE A 545 -25.21 -6.36 48.13
N ASN A 546 -25.33 -7.59 47.61
CA ASN A 546 -26.59 -8.34 47.49
C ASN A 546 -26.75 -9.41 48.61
N GLY A 547 -25.83 -9.46 49.50
CA GLY A 547 -25.72 -10.39 50.64
C GLY A 547 -24.33 -10.30 51.22
N LYS A 548 -24.15 -10.73 52.46
CA LYS A 548 -22.86 -10.71 53.17
C LYS A 548 -22.07 -11.95 52.75
N LEU A 549 -20.75 -11.84 52.53
CA LEU A 549 -19.88 -12.94 52.11
C LEU A 549 -20.06 -14.23 52.93
N PRO A 550 -20.06 -14.24 54.26
CA PRO A 550 -20.24 -15.46 55.04
C PRO A 550 -21.56 -16.19 54.76
N ASN A 551 -22.58 -15.46 54.31
CA ASN A 551 -23.87 -16.07 53.98
C ASN A 551 -23.87 -16.92 52.67
N TYR A 552 -22.80 -16.86 51.90
CA TYR A 552 -22.68 -17.60 50.63
C TYR A 552 -22.04 -18.96 50.80
N PHE A 553 -21.21 -19.18 51.86
CA PHE A 553 -20.32 -20.33 51.97
C PHE A 553 -20.47 -21.05 53.29
N HIS A 554 -20.03 -22.33 53.37
CA HIS A 554 -19.75 -22.99 54.63
C HIS A 554 -18.57 -22.28 55.32
N GLU A 555 -18.49 -22.30 56.62
CA GLU A 555 -17.48 -21.58 57.40
C GLU A 555 -16.07 -22.01 57.02
N ASP A 556 -15.81 -23.31 56.93
CA ASP A 556 -14.47 -23.83 56.53
C ASP A 556 -14.17 -23.57 55.07
N THR A 557 -15.14 -23.66 54.16
CA THR A 557 -14.98 -23.25 52.76
C THR A 557 -14.59 -21.76 52.65
N PHE A 558 -15.23 -20.90 53.44
CA PHE A 558 -14.92 -19.48 53.46
C PHE A 558 -13.51 -19.18 53.97
N LYS A 559 -13.01 -19.93 55.02
CA LYS A 559 -11.64 -19.85 55.45
C LYS A 559 -10.66 -20.21 54.33
N GLU A 560 -10.88 -21.32 53.60
CA GLU A 560 -10.07 -21.71 52.46
C GLU A 560 -10.09 -20.66 51.36
N ILE A 561 -11.27 -20.09 51.07
CA ILE A 561 -11.36 -18.99 50.07
C ILE A 561 -10.52 -17.78 50.50
N LEU A 562 -10.50 -17.39 51.80
CA LEU A 562 -9.68 -16.29 52.28
C LEU A 562 -8.17 -16.61 52.16
N CYS A 563 -7.75 -17.83 52.45
CA CYS A 563 -6.38 -18.27 52.26
C CYS A 563 -5.98 -18.21 50.79
N ALA A 564 -6.79 -18.75 49.90
CA ALA A 564 -6.55 -18.73 48.44
C ALA A 564 -6.55 -17.30 47.91
N ARG A 565 -7.45 -16.43 48.40
CA ARG A 565 -7.43 -15.01 48.04
C ARG A 565 -6.10 -14.34 48.42
N LYS A 566 -5.62 -14.58 49.63
CA LYS A 566 -4.35 -14.04 50.11
C LYS A 566 -3.18 -14.52 49.24
N TYR A 567 -3.19 -15.80 48.82
CA TYR A 567 -2.17 -16.38 47.96
C TYR A 567 -2.08 -15.65 46.62
N PHE A 568 -3.19 -15.32 45.93
CA PHE A 568 -3.20 -14.71 44.62
C PHE A 568 -3.12 -13.18 44.64
N VAL A 569 -3.80 -12.49 45.56
CA VAL A 569 -3.95 -11.02 45.52
C VAL A 569 -2.61 -10.29 45.58
N SER A 570 -1.63 -10.79 46.37
CA SER A 570 -0.32 -10.15 46.46
C SER A 570 0.45 -10.04 45.15
N ARG A 571 0.08 -10.85 44.13
CA ARG A 571 0.73 -10.91 42.84
C ARG A 571 -0.24 -10.93 41.65
N ILE A 572 -1.46 -10.45 41.84
CA ILE A 572 -2.56 -10.50 40.86
C ILE A 572 -2.18 -9.93 39.48
N ARG A 573 -1.27 -8.94 39.43
CA ARG A 573 -0.82 -8.27 38.22
C ARG A 573 0.44 -8.93 37.60
N THR A 574 1.02 -9.91 38.27
CA THR A 574 2.29 -10.59 37.86
C THR A 574 2.13 -12.11 37.84
N LEU A 575 0.89 -12.60 37.83
CA LEU A 575 0.61 -14.04 37.72
C LEU A 575 1.29 -14.65 36.48
N THR A 576 1.87 -15.83 36.64
CA THR A 576 2.24 -16.67 35.49
C THR A 576 0.99 -17.14 34.74
N SER A 577 1.14 -17.65 33.53
CA SER A 577 0.02 -18.19 32.74
C SER A 577 -0.69 -19.33 33.47
N ALA A 578 0.07 -20.20 34.14
CA ALA A 578 -0.48 -21.28 34.96
C ALA A 578 -1.26 -20.78 36.18
N GLU A 579 -0.71 -19.80 36.90
CA GLU A 579 -1.42 -19.15 38.02
C GLU A 579 -2.69 -18.45 37.54
N ALA A 580 -2.64 -17.75 36.42
CA ALA A 580 -3.81 -17.10 35.82
C ALA A 580 -4.89 -18.10 35.42
N MET A 581 -4.53 -19.29 34.92
CA MET A 581 -5.46 -20.36 34.60
C MET A 581 -6.12 -20.94 35.85
N VAL A 582 -5.35 -21.27 36.86
CA VAL A 582 -5.88 -21.73 38.18
C VAL A 582 -6.79 -20.68 38.81
N PHE A 583 -6.36 -19.43 38.80
CA PHE A 583 -7.16 -18.34 39.37
C PHE A 583 -8.43 -18.09 38.57
N SER A 584 -8.41 -18.22 37.24
CA SER A 584 -9.61 -18.12 36.42
C SER A 584 -10.62 -19.24 36.70
N CYS A 585 -10.14 -20.45 36.94
CA CYS A 585 -10.99 -21.55 37.43
C CYS A 585 -11.59 -21.24 38.81
N PHE A 586 -10.80 -20.68 39.72
CA PHE A 586 -11.27 -20.24 41.03
C PHE A 586 -12.38 -19.15 40.94
N LEU A 587 -12.16 -18.12 40.10
CA LEU A 587 -13.17 -17.10 39.83
C LEU A 587 -14.49 -17.69 39.30
N HIS A 588 -14.37 -18.78 38.48
CA HIS A 588 -15.55 -19.46 37.96
C HIS A 588 -16.32 -20.25 39.02
N VAL A 589 -15.61 -21.02 39.87
CA VAL A 589 -16.25 -21.88 40.87
C VAL A 589 -16.69 -21.11 42.12
N LEU A 590 -16.20 -19.89 42.36
CA LEU A 590 -16.48 -19.09 43.51
C LEU A 590 -18.00 -18.93 43.71
N HIS A 591 -18.77 -18.70 42.66
CA HIS A 591 -20.19 -18.41 42.72
C HIS A 591 -20.96 -19.05 41.54
N GLY A 592 -22.13 -19.62 41.84
CA GLY A 592 -23.05 -20.20 40.87
C GLY A 592 -24.00 -21.22 41.54
N ASN A 593 -24.92 -21.77 40.73
CA ASN A 593 -25.89 -22.78 41.14
C ASN A 593 -25.52 -24.21 40.68
N ARG A 594 -24.31 -24.42 40.24
CA ARG A 594 -23.83 -25.74 39.73
C ARG A 594 -23.14 -26.53 40.83
N PRO A 595 -23.06 -27.88 40.71
CA PRO A 595 -22.41 -28.73 41.73
C PRO A 595 -20.98 -28.35 42.10
N TYR A 596 -20.22 -27.82 41.14
CA TYR A 596 -18.85 -27.36 41.40
C TYR A 596 -18.74 -25.93 41.98
N ALA A 597 -19.83 -25.21 42.16
CA ALA A 597 -19.76 -23.90 42.79
C ALA A 597 -19.55 -24.03 44.30
N LEU A 598 -18.67 -23.16 44.83
CA LEU A 598 -18.34 -23.12 46.26
C LEU A 598 -19.49 -22.52 47.07
N SER A 599 -20.24 -21.58 46.48
CA SER A 599 -21.40 -20.98 47.13
C SER A 599 -22.56 -21.97 47.28
N ARG A 600 -23.49 -21.69 48.18
CA ARG A 600 -24.80 -22.35 48.26
C ARG A 600 -25.57 -22.12 46.96
N ASN A 601 -26.73 -22.70 46.78
CA ASN A 601 -27.60 -22.46 45.64
C ASN A 601 -27.89 -20.97 45.45
N SER A 602 -27.49 -20.42 44.35
CA SER A 602 -27.56 -18.99 44.04
C SER A 602 -27.69 -18.75 42.54
N HIS A 603 -27.90 -17.49 42.13
CA HIS A 603 -27.95 -17.13 40.70
C HIS A 603 -26.59 -17.38 40.02
N PRO A 604 -26.57 -17.95 38.82
CA PRO A 604 -25.30 -18.36 38.18
C PRO A 604 -24.37 -17.21 37.79
N LEU A 605 -24.86 -16.02 37.58
CA LEU A 605 -24.09 -14.86 37.16
C LEU A 605 -23.97 -13.76 38.22
N THR A 606 -25.09 -13.31 38.73
CA THR A 606 -25.16 -12.23 39.75
C THR A 606 -25.25 -12.81 41.15
N PRO A 607 -24.40 -12.40 42.09
CA PRO A 607 -24.43 -12.89 43.46
C PRO A 607 -25.69 -12.37 44.21
N TYR A 608 -26.79 -13.07 44.05
CA TYR A 608 -27.97 -12.87 44.90
C TYR A 608 -27.85 -13.66 46.19
N ALA A 609 -28.67 -13.31 47.21
CA ALA A 609 -28.74 -14.03 48.48
C ALA A 609 -28.94 -15.54 48.23
N PRO A 610 -28.08 -16.41 48.72
CA PRO A 610 -28.10 -17.83 48.40
C PRO A 610 -29.19 -18.56 49.22
N THR A 611 -29.64 -19.68 48.67
CA THR A 611 -30.59 -20.60 49.31
C THR A 611 -29.95 -21.97 49.56
N GLY A 612 -30.56 -22.85 50.32
CA GLY A 612 -30.09 -24.18 50.62
C GLY A 612 -29.21 -24.29 51.85
N ALA A 613 -28.74 -25.50 52.17
CA ALA A 613 -27.94 -25.82 53.32
C ALA A 613 -26.50 -25.36 53.17
N PHE A 614 -25.83 -25.08 54.30
CA PHE A 614 -24.37 -24.88 54.34
C PHE A 614 -23.70 -26.26 54.29
N ILE A 615 -23.04 -26.54 53.21
CA ILE A 615 -22.29 -27.78 53.00
C ILE A 615 -20.84 -27.39 52.74
N TYR A 616 -19.90 -28.07 53.45
CA TYR A 616 -18.48 -27.88 53.23
C TYR A 616 -18.10 -28.31 51.81
N LYS A 617 -17.29 -27.49 51.15
CA LYS A 617 -16.75 -27.76 49.81
C LYS A 617 -15.29 -27.34 49.81
N ASN A 618 -14.43 -28.30 49.49
CA ASN A 618 -12.98 -28.07 49.40
C ASN A 618 -12.69 -27.16 48.18
N VAL A 619 -11.96 -26.10 48.41
CA VAL A 619 -11.68 -25.07 47.40
C VAL A 619 -10.80 -25.61 46.27
N VAL A 620 -9.71 -26.33 46.63
CA VAL A 620 -8.73 -26.85 45.68
C VAL A 620 -9.32 -27.95 44.79
N GLU A 621 -10.10 -28.88 45.37
CA GLU A 621 -10.80 -29.91 44.62
C GLU A 621 -11.74 -29.33 43.55
N HIS A 622 -12.55 -28.33 43.93
CA HIS A 622 -13.49 -27.69 42.98
C HIS A 622 -12.77 -26.92 41.88
N ILE A 623 -11.65 -26.28 42.19
CA ILE A 623 -10.80 -25.62 41.17
C ILE A 623 -10.23 -26.72 40.25
N LYS A 624 -9.69 -27.82 40.78
CA LYS A 624 -9.10 -28.93 40.00
C LYS A 624 -10.12 -29.55 39.06
N ASP A 625 -11.35 -29.80 39.53
CA ASP A 625 -12.42 -30.34 38.68
C ASP A 625 -12.72 -29.43 37.49
N LYS A 626 -12.78 -28.12 37.74
CA LYS A 626 -13.00 -27.14 36.67
C LYS A 626 -11.82 -27.06 35.70
N LEU A 627 -10.59 -27.10 36.21
CA LEU A 627 -9.36 -27.07 35.44
C LEU A 627 -9.31 -28.25 34.47
N LEU A 628 -9.41 -29.45 34.97
CA LEU A 628 -9.38 -30.69 34.18
C LEU A 628 -10.50 -30.73 33.12
N ALA A 629 -11.71 -30.32 33.52
CA ALA A 629 -12.82 -30.22 32.59
C ALA A 629 -12.59 -29.20 31.45
N SER A 630 -11.77 -28.14 31.71
CA SER A 630 -11.44 -27.12 30.71
C SER A 630 -10.41 -27.64 29.70
N TYR A 631 -9.37 -28.36 30.13
CA TYR A 631 -8.38 -28.97 29.24
C TYR A 631 -8.93 -30.15 28.42
N LYS A 632 -9.72 -31.01 29.03
CA LYS A 632 -10.33 -32.17 28.37
C LYS A 632 -11.17 -31.82 27.12
N LYS A 633 -11.71 -30.61 27.04
CA LYS A 633 -12.59 -30.13 25.98
C LYS A 633 -11.93 -29.14 25.03
N GLY A 634 -10.66 -28.83 25.25
CA GLY A 634 -9.94 -27.85 24.44
C GLY A 634 -9.33 -28.49 23.21
N ASP A 635 -9.55 -27.89 22.03
CA ASP A 635 -8.83 -28.16 20.80
C ASP A 635 -7.93 -26.97 20.50
N PHE A 636 -6.62 -27.22 20.26
CA PHE A 636 -5.59 -26.19 20.08
C PHE A 636 -4.68 -26.49 18.87
N GLU A 637 -5.17 -27.22 17.86
CA GLU A 637 -4.36 -27.58 16.69
C GLU A 637 -3.76 -26.37 15.97
N SER A 638 -4.48 -25.26 15.91
CA SER A 638 -4.06 -24.02 15.22
C SER A 638 -3.79 -22.86 16.19
N TYR A 639 -3.46 -23.16 17.45
CA TYR A 639 -3.32 -22.13 18.47
C TYR A 639 -1.97 -21.39 18.38
N CYS A 640 -2.02 -20.04 18.27
CA CYS A 640 -0.87 -19.15 18.42
C CYS A 640 -0.96 -18.43 19.77
N SER A 641 0.15 -18.37 20.51
CA SER A 641 0.19 -17.68 21.82
C SER A 641 0.03 -16.17 21.62
N GLY A 642 -0.82 -15.55 22.44
CA GLY A 642 -1.06 -14.12 22.48
C GLY A 642 -0.46 -13.46 23.72
N GLN A 643 -1.04 -12.30 24.09
CA GLN A 643 -0.61 -11.53 25.25
C GLN A 643 -1.80 -10.88 25.94
N ALA A 644 -1.80 -10.84 27.28
CA ALA A 644 -2.71 -10.03 28.07
C ALA A 644 -1.97 -8.85 28.70
N ILE A 645 -2.57 -7.69 28.64
CA ILE A 645 -2.03 -6.44 29.21
C ILE A 645 -3.04 -5.91 30.25
N TYR A 646 -2.52 -5.58 31.43
CA TYR A 646 -3.31 -4.93 32.48
C TYR A 646 -3.13 -3.42 32.43
N GLY A 647 -4.21 -2.67 32.35
CA GLY A 647 -4.16 -1.22 32.49
C GLY A 647 -5.16 -0.47 31.61
N ASP A 648 -5.07 0.85 31.67
CA ASP A 648 -5.88 1.72 30.81
C ASP A 648 -5.41 1.60 29.35
N TYR A 649 -6.35 1.39 28.43
CA TYR A 649 -6.08 1.23 27.00
C TYR A 649 -5.23 2.37 26.40
N GLN A 650 -5.30 3.58 26.96
CA GLN A 650 -4.53 4.73 26.49
C GLN A 650 -3.02 4.49 26.49
N TYR A 651 -2.52 3.59 27.33
CA TYR A 651 -1.10 3.27 27.44
C TYR A 651 -0.64 2.16 26.48
N LEU A 652 -1.54 1.55 25.69
CA LEU A 652 -1.17 0.50 24.75
C LEU A 652 -0.12 0.96 23.72
N SER A 653 -0.16 2.22 23.30
CA SER A 653 0.84 2.80 22.41
C SER A 653 2.28 2.78 22.98
N THR A 654 2.45 2.62 24.30
CA THR A 654 3.78 2.53 24.92
C THR A 654 4.38 1.10 24.87
N HIS A 655 3.62 0.11 24.43
CA HIS A 655 4.01 -1.30 24.41
C HIS A 655 4.65 -1.75 23.08
N ASN A 656 4.99 -0.82 22.16
CA ASN A 656 5.57 -1.13 20.84
C ASN A 656 4.75 -2.13 20.01
N ILE A 657 3.43 -2.04 20.09
CA ILE A 657 2.52 -2.89 19.32
C ILE A 657 2.42 -2.34 17.90
N SER A 658 2.52 -3.22 16.89
CA SER A 658 2.27 -2.92 15.49
C SER A 658 1.19 -3.86 14.97
N ALA A 659 -0.07 -3.48 15.18
CA ALA A 659 -1.24 -4.33 14.94
C ALA A 659 -1.74 -4.24 13.48
N ASP A 660 -2.27 -5.33 12.99
CA ASP A 660 -2.97 -5.41 11.69
C ASP A 660 -4.43 -4.99 11.84
N ALA A 661 -5.06 -5.38 12.95
CA ALA A 661 -6.44 -5.02 13.24
C ALA A 661 -6.69 -4.75 14.72
N VAL A 662 -7.56 -3.80 15.00
CA VAL A 662 -8.24 -3.61 16.27
C VAL A 662 -9.69 -4.09 16.12
N ILE A 663 -10.05 -5.16 16.81
CA ILE A 663 -11.42 -5.68 16.84
C ILE A 663 -11.92 -5.58 18.26
N CYS A 664 -13.02 -4.86 18.49
CA CYS A 664 -13.47 -4.56 19.84
C CYS A 664 -14.99 -4.50 19.94
N SER A 665 -15.50 -4.93 21.07
CA SER A 665 -16.89 -4.71 21.47
C SER A 665 -16.92 -3.87 22.75
N PRO A 666 -16.80 -2.54 22.64
CA PRO A 666 -16.83 -1.66 23.80
C PRO A 666 -18.17 -1.74 24.53
N PRO A 667 -18.25 -1.33 25.80
CA PRO A 667 -19.52 -1.34 26.55
C PRO A 667 -20.58 -0.51 25.83
N PHE A 668 -21.81 -1.06 25.72
CA PHE A 668 -22.93 -0.37 25.10
C PHE A 668 -23.41 0.80 25.98
N ALA A 669 -24.01 1.82 25.37
CA ALA A 669 -24.35 3.09 26.02
C ALA A 669 -25.15 2.96 27.32
N ASP A 670 -26.09 2.02 27.35
CA ASP A 670 -26.96 1.75 28.53
C ASP A 670 -26.59 0.44 29.23
N SER A 671 -25.35 -0.03 29.12
CA SER A 671 -24.90 -1.24 29.78
C SER A 671 -25.04 -1.13 31.30
N ILE A 672 -25.41 -2.24 31.94
CA ILE A 672 -25.51 -2.31 33.40
C ILE A 672 -24.10 -2.18 33.99
N ARG A 673 -23.99 -1.55 35.19
CA ARG A 673 -22.71 -1.39 35.91
C ARG A 673 -22.03 -2.74 36.11
N PHE A 674 -21.08 -3.04 35.27
CA PHE A 674 -20.36 -4.30 35.19
C PHE A 674 -19.73 -4.70 36.53
N TYR A 675 -19.04 -3.76 37.19
CA TYR A 675 -18.35 -4.03 38.43
C TYR A 675 -19.31 -4.42 39.57
N MET A 676 -20.52 -3.91 39.58
CA MET A 676 -21.52 -4.31 40.59
C MET A 676 -22.06 -5.73 40.37
N GLN A 677 -22.17 -6.18 39.12
CA GLN A 677 -22.61 -7.56 38.83
C GLN A 677 -21.54 -8.61 39.11
N ASN A 678 -20.29 -8.23 39.05
CA ASN A 678 -19.15 -9.09 39.32
C ASN A 678 -18.47 -8.82 40.67
N TRP A 679 -19.16 -8.14 41.58
CA TRP A 679 -18.58 -7.64 42.84
C TRP A 679 -17.85 -8.74 43.64
N MET A 680 -18.39 -9.95 43.75
CA MET A 680 -17.79 -11.04 44.52
C MET A 680 -16.48 -11.53 43.85
N ARG A 681 -16.43 -11.59 42.50
CA ARG A 681 -15.22 -11.96 41.77
C ARG A 681 -14.16 -10.86 41.83
N LEU A 682 -14.57 -9.59 41.78
CA LEU A 682 -13.66 -8.46 41.91
C LEU A 682 -13.09 -8.39 43.34
N TRP A 683 -13.94 -8.68 44.37
CA TRP A 683 -13.44 -8.88 45.72
C TRP A 683 -12.39 -9.98 45.80
N LEU A 684 -12.60 -11.11 45.12
CA LEU A 684 -11.61 -12.17 45.07
C LEU A 684 -10.30 -11.70 44.40
N CYS A 685 -10.39 -10.78 43.41
CA CYS A 685 -9.25 -10.15 42.77
C CYS A 685 -8.52 -9.11 43.63
N GLY A 686 -9.01 -8.83 44.83
CA GLY A 686 -8.36 -7.90 45.78
C GLY A 686 -9.14 -6.60 46.05
N TRP A 687 -10.26 -6.38 45.38
CA TRP A 687 -11.04 -5.14 45.58
C TRP A 687 -11.57 -5.05 46.96
N GLU A 688 -11.53 -3.83 47.48
CA GLU A 688 -12.13 -3.42 48.76
C GLU A 688 -13.28 -2.43 48.53
N GLU A 689 -13.99 -2.02 49.56
CA GLU A 689 -15.19 -1.18 49.40
C GLU A 689 -14.96 0.11 48.63
N ASN A 690 -13.80 0.73 48.77
CA ASN A 690 -13.46 1.99 48.08
C ASN A 690 -13.25 1.78 46.58
N ASP A 691 -12.72 0.64 46.14
CA ASP A 691 -12.48 0.37 44.72
C ASP A 691 -13.76 0.38 43.88
N TYR A 692 -14.90 -0.07 44.50
CA TYR A 692 -16.22 -0.01 43.85
C TYR A 692 -16.75 1.42 43.71
N LYS A 693 -16.38 2.35 44.61
CA LYS A 693 -16.72 3.76 44.50
C LYS A 693 -15.87 4.47 43.46
N GLU A 694 -14.57 4.15 43.38
CA GLU A 694 -13.65 4.70 42.41
C GLU A 694 -13.93 4.21 40.98
N ALA A 695 -14.41 2.97 40.82
CA ALA A 695 -14.80 2.38 39.57
C ALA A 695 -15.80 3.23 38.76
N GLU A 696 -16.68 3.99 39.44
CA GLU A 696 -17.64 4.89 38.82
C GLU A 696 -16.98 6.00 37.96
N ASN A 697 -15.74 6.35 38.27
CA ASN A 697 -14.96 7.36 37.51
C ASN A 697 -13.84 6.77 36.64
N ALA A 698 -13.50 5.49 36.83
CA ALA A 698 -12.41 4.84 36.15
C ALA A 698 -12.85 4.16 34.84
N PHE A 699 -13.96 3.44 34.85
CA PHE A 699 -14.40 2.59 33.77
C PHE A 699 -15.06 3.36 32.61
N LEU A 700 -14.80 2.92 31.39
CA LEU A 700 -15.30 3.54 30.17
C LEU A 700 -16.84 3.54 30.09
N ASP A 701 -17.50 2.45 30.52
CA ASP A 701 -18.97 2.33 30.56
C ASP A 701 -19.65 3.41 31.41
N GLN A 702 -18.95 3.96 32.38
CA GLN A 702 -19.45 5.07 33.20
C GLN A 702 -19.07 6.43 32.59
N LYS A 703 -17.86 6.57 32.04
CA LYS A 703 -17.39 7.82 31.42
C LYS A 703 -18.23 8.18 30.19
N GLN A 704 -18.52 7.20 29.31
CA GLN A 704 -19.30 7.41 28.07
C GLN A 704 -20.74 7.88 28.29
N ARG A 705 -21.31 7.61 29.47
CA ARG A 705 -22.65 8.12 29.84
C ARG A 705 -22.69 9.64 29.99
N LYS A 706 -21.55 10.24 30.28
CA LYS A 706 -21.40 11.70 30.43
C LYS A 706 -21.07 12.34 29.09
N ASP A 707 -20.12 11.76 28.38
CA ASP A 707 -19.64 12.28 27.10
C ASP A 707 -18.93 11.18 26.28
N PHE A 708 -19.27 11.07 24.99
CA PHE A 708 -18.60 10.18 24.04
C PHE A 708 -17.21 10.67 23.62
N ASP A 709 -16.78 11.88 23.96
CA ASP A 709 -15.43 12.39 23.67
C ASP A 709 -14.32 11.58 24.34
N VAL A 710 -14.66 10.74 25.34
CA VAL A 710 -13.73 9.72 25.85
C VAL A 710 -13.18 8.79 24.78
N TYR A 711 -13.88 8.62 23.66
CA TYR A 711 -13.44 7.82 22.53
C TYR A 711 -12.41 8.52 21.63
N LEU A 712 -12.16 9.81 21.77
CA LEU A 712 -11.07 10.49 21.06
C LEU A 712 -9.71 9.89 21.40
N SER A 713 -9.46 9.64 22.68
CA SER A 713 -8.23 8.97 23.13
C SER A 713 -8.16 7.50 22.70
N PHE A 714 -9.31 6.82 22.61
CA PHE A 714 -9.40 5.46 22.11
C PHE A 714 -8.98 5.40 20.63
N PHE A 715 -9.53 6.26 19.78
CA PHE A 715 -9.16 6.28 18.36
C PHE A 715 -7.72 6.75 18.12
N LYS A 716 -7.23 7.71 18.91
CA LYS A 716 -5.82 8.11 18.86
C LYS A 716 -4.90 6.92 19.16
N MET A 717 -5.16 6.18 20.23
CA MET A 717 -4.43 4.97 20.59
C MET A 717 -4.50 3.92 19.48
N CYS A 718 -5.69 3.63 18.91
CA CYS A 718 -5.85 2.71 17.79
C CYS A 718 -4.98 3.14 16.59
N TYR A 719 -4.99 4.43 16.27
CA TYR A 719 -4.16 4.97 15.18
C TYR A 719 -2.66 4.74 15.45
N ASP A 720 -2.21 4.97 16.67
CA ASP A 720 -0.80 4.86 17.03
C ASP A 720 -0.27 3.41 16.94
N ILE A 721 -1.10 2.41 17.30
CA ILE A 721 -0.69 1.00 17.30
C ILE A 721 -0.91 0.27 15.97
N LEU A 722 -1.71 0.81 15.05
CA LEU A 722 -2.02 0.16 13.78
C LEU A 722 -0.96 0.41 12.71
N LYS A 723 -0.69 -0.61 11.91
CA LYS A 723 0.07 -0.52 10.65
C LYS A 723 -0.66 0.38 9.63
N PRO A 724 0.00 0.84 8.54
CA PRO A 724 -0.69 1.46 7.41
C PRO A 724 -1.81 0.55 6.88
N ASN A 725 -2.95 1.12 6.50
CA ASN A 725 -4.18 0.41 6.10
C ASN A 725 -4.77 -0.51 7.20
N GLY A 726 -4.30 -0.42 8.43
CA GLY A 726 -4.81 -1.21 9.55
C GLY A 726 -6.30 -0.96 9.81
N LYS A 727 -7.01 -2.00 10.19
CA LYS A 727 -8.48 -2.03 10.31
C LYS A 727 -8.91 -1.81 11.76
N VAL A 728 -9.99 -1.03 11.98
CA VAL A 728 -10.72 -0.98 13.26
C VAL A 728 -12.13 -1.46 13.01
N ILE A 729 -12.55 -2.49 13.73
CA ILE A 729 -13.89 -3.07 13.63
C ILE A 729 -14.54 -3.04 15.00
N LEU A 730 -15.64 -2.32 15.13
CA LEU A 730 -16.36 -2.16 16.37
C LEU A 730 -17.75 -2.80 16.29
N HIS A 731 -18.05 -3.68 17.26
CA HIS A 731 -19.40 -4.20 17.50
C HIS A 731 -20.05 -3.36 18.61
N LEU A 732 -21.14 -2.68 18.27
CA LEU A 732 -21.76 -1.63 19.06
C LEU A 732 -23.25 -1.92 19.30
N GLY A 733 -23.86 -1.18 20.22
CA GLY A 733 -25.29 -1.24 20.47
C GLY A 733 -25.98 0.10 20.22
N LYS A 734 -27.13 0.06 19.55
CA LYS A 734 -28.03 1.20 19.41
C LYS A 734 -29.21 1.07 20.36
N THR A 735 -29.56 2.14 21.01
CA THR A 735 -30.77 2.28 21.82
C THR A 735 -31.74 3.26 21.18
N GLU A 736 -32.95 3.41 21.71
CA GLU A 736 -33.88 4.44 21.22
C GLU A 736 -33.34 5.89 21.37
N LYS A 737 -32.38 6.09 22.26
CA LYS A 737 -31.82 7.42 22.58
C LYS A 737 -30.43 7.68 21.97
N VAL A 738 -29.64 6.64 21.74
CA VAL A 738 -28.23 6.75 21.39
C VAL A 738 -27.91 5.82 20.22
N ASP A 739 -27.35 6.39 19.17
CA ASP A 739 -26.74 5.68 18.06
C ASP A 739 -25.21 5.68 18.23
N MET A 740 -24.67 4.58 18.78
CA MET A 740 -23.24 4.51 19.09
C MET A 740 -22.37 4.56 17.84
N ALA A 741 -22.79 3.93 16.74
CA ALA A 741 -22.01 3.93 15.51
C ALA A 741 -21.87 5.35 14.95
N GLU A 742 -22.96 6.13 14.98
CA GLU A 742 -22.95 7.54 14.57
C GLU A 742 -22.02 8.38 15.45
N GLU A 743 -22.12 8.21 16.78
CA GLU A 743 -21.30 8.96 17.72
C GLU A 743 -19.81 8.62 17.64
N LEU A 744 -19.48 7.34 17.50
CA LEU A 744 -18.09 6.90 17.42
C LEU A 744 -17.45 7.23 16.06
N SER A 745 -18.20 7.15 14.96
CA SER A 745 -17.73 7.56 13.65
C SER A 745 -17.25 9.02 13.61
N LYS A 746 -18.01 9.91 14.24
CA LYS A 746 -17.61 11.33 14.34
C LYS A 746 -16.26 11.51 15.05
N ARG A 747 -16.00 10.74 16.12
CA ARG A 747 -14.75 10.80 16.88
C ARG A 747 -13.60 10.08 16.17
N ALA A 748 -13.90 9.09 15.33
CA ALA A 748 -12.91 8.38 14.53
C ALA A 748 -12.41 9.20 13.33
N ALA A 749 -13.23 10.10 12.78
CA ALA A 749 -12.98 10.84 11.56
C ALA A 749 -11.61 11.54 11.45
N PRO A 750 -10.97 12.07 12.52
CA PRO A 750 -9.63 12.64 12.42
C PRO A 750 -8.54 11.64 11.99
N TYR A 751 -8.71 10.36 12.30
CA TYR A 751 -7.70 9.30 12.19
C TYR A 751 -8.05 8.23 11.17
N PHE A 752 -9.34 8.01 10.91
CA PHE A 752 -9.86 6.87 10.14
C PHE A 752 -10.81 7.31 9.05
N ILE A 753 -10.89 6.49 8.01
CA ILE A 753 -11.93 6.52 6.98
C ILE A 753 -13.04 5.56 7.43
N GLU A 754 -14.29 6.01 7.50
CA GLU A 754 -15.43 5.10 7.64
C GLU A 754 -15.63 4.36 6.32
N VAL A 755 -15.40 3.03 6.34
CA VAL A 755 -15.49 2.17 5.17
C VAL A 755 -16.92 1.67 5.00
N TYR A 756 -17.52 1.15 6.09
CA TYR A 756 -18.86 0.61 6.08
C TYR A 756 -19.51 0.71 7.45
N ARG A 757 -20.83 0.79 7.47
CA ARG A 757 -21.65 0.70 8.69
C ARG A 757 -22.81 -0.27 8.46
N GLY A 758 -22.88 -1.31 9.29
CA GLY A 758 -23.94 -2.30 9.24
C GLY A 758 -24.81 -2.31 10.48
N THR A 759 -26.04 -2.77 10.35
CA THR A 759 -26.99 -2.89 11.47
C THR A 759 -27.68 -4.24 11.47
N GLU A 760 -28.01 -4.72 12.67
CA GLU A 760 -28.76 -5.96 12.91
C GLU A 760 -29.88 -5.69 13.93
N ASN A 761 -31.12 -5.89 13.55
CA ASN A 761 -32.25 -5.79 14.47
C ASN A 761 -32.25 -6.96 15.47
N VAL A 762 -32.31 -6.64 16.77
CA VAL A 762 -32.26 -7.63 17.86
C VAL A 762 -33.49 -7.56 18.78
N GLN A 763 -34.51 -6.78 18.46
CA GLN A 763 -35.69 -6.56 19.31
C GLN A 763 -36.53 -7.82 19.54
N GLU A 764 -36.48 -8.83 18.67
CA GLU A 764 -37.28 -10.06 18.76
C GLU A 764 -36.47 -11.27 19.24
N ILE A 765 -35.21 -11.09 19.67
CA ILE A 765 -34.40 -12.20 20.15
C ILE A 765 -34.84 -12.61 21.56
N GLU A 766 -35.43 -13.80 21.67
CA GLU A 766 -35.79 -14.39 22.98
C GLU A 766 -34.53 -14.90 23.69
N LYS A 767 -34.29 -14.41 24.92
CA LYS A 767 -33.31 -15.00 25.84
C LYS A 767 -34.06 -15.79 26.94
N HIS A 768 -33.84 -17.11 26.98
CA HIS A 768 -34.44 -18.02 28.00
C HIS A 768 -35.98 -18.07 28.00
N GLY A 769 -36.64 -17.96 26.83
CA GLY A 769 -38.10 -17.95 26.75
C GLY A 769 -38.72 -16.62 27.25
N ILE A 770 -37.96 -15.59 27.52
CA ILE A 770 -38.37 -14.25 27.87
C ILE A 770 -37.88 -13.29 26.83
N LYS A 771 -38.74 -12.46 26.24
CA LYS A 771 -38.32 -11.35 25.37
C LYS A 771 -37.31 -10.49 26.13
N ASP A 772 -36.13 -10.28 25.51
CA ASP A 772 -35.13 -9.39 26.12
C ASP A 772 -35.71 -7.97 26.21
N LYS A 773 -35.87 -7.48 27.43
CA LYS A 773 -36.32 -6.10 27.69
C LYS A 773 -35.12 -5.14 27.81
N GLY A 774 -33.97 -5.51 27.26
CA GLY A 774 -32.83 -4.63 27.24
C GLY A 774 -33.10 -3.35 26.44
N SER A 775 -32.36 -2.30 26.72
CA SER A 775 -32.47 -1.00 26.03
C SER A 775 -31.95 -1.04 24.60
N THR A 776 -31.15 -2.04 24.22
CA THR A 776 -30.55 -2.19 22.89
C THR A 776 -31.58 -2.68 21.88
N VAL A 777 -31.83 -1.89 20.84
CA VAL A 777 -32.78 -2.19 19.77
C VAL A 777 -32.10 -2.78 18.55
N GLU A 778 -30.86 -2.39 18.28
CA GLU A 778 -30.04 -2.88 17.17
C GLU A 778 -28.60 -3.13 17.64
N HIS A 779 -27.97 -4.17 17.09
CA HIS A 779 -26.52 -4.25 17.07
C HIS A 779 -26.01 -3.53 15.82
N GLN A 780 -24.88 -2.84 15.97
CA GLN A 780 -24.24 -2.08 14.91
C GLN A 780 -22.80 -2.56 14.73
N TYR A 781 -22.32 -2.50 13.50
CA TYR A 781 -20.95 -2.77 13.16
C TYR A 781 -20.35 -1.56 12.44
N LEU A 782 -19.24 -1.04 12.94
CA LEU A 782 -18.54 0.09 12.38
C LEU A 782 -17.17 -0.38 11.88
N PHE A 783 -16.93 -0.26 10.57
CA PHE A 783 -15.71 -0.66 9.90
C PHE A 783 -14.95 0.59 9.50
N LEU A 784 -13.72 0.72 9.99
CA LEU A 784 -12.87 1.89 9.83
C LEU A 784 -11.48 1.46 9.34
N MET A 785 -10.88 2.22 8.41
CA MET A 785 -9.51 2.02 7.95
C MET A 785 -8.64 3.21 8.36
N LYS A 786 -7.41 2.94 8.79
CA LYS A 786 -6.41 3.96 9.10
C LYS A 786 -6.10 4.81 7.87
N LYS A 787 -6.10 6.14 8.06
CA LYS A 787 -5.74 7.12 7.03
C LYS A 787 -4.26 7.08 6.68
#